data_e39f57f2b9f0953acc7d529101d1c96d
#
_entry.id   e39f57f2b9f0953acc7d529101d1c96d
#
_cell.length_a   1.000
_cell.length_b   1.000
_cell.length_c   1.000
_cell.angle_alpha   90.00
_cell.angle_beta   90.00
_cell.angle_gamma   90.00
#
_symmetry.space_group_name_H-M   'P 1'
#
loop_
_entity.id
_entity.type
_entity.pdbx_description
1 polymer ?
#
loop_
_entity_poly.entity_id
_entity_poly.type
_entity_poly.pdbx_seq_one_letter_code
_entity_poly.pdbx_strand_id
1 'polypeptide(L)'
;MKKLLSMLLSAMLVFAAVPSFAQESAPQWLNSNVVGNVTADMETSYKDDFHLAVNKDWLLNTKVMDGQFQASTFTVRGDEVRQQALALIQGEPQTSHEGKLVQQLYKDYTDMDARNERGMAPVMPFIEEIQKIQTLDELTAYMLRNDQFNNQLYGYQVMADLKDSTHNALYFGSGSFTLKDADEYRQMTPVGERRKQAMTGLYQKLLERIEYSPEEATALIEQMYAMETQIALASQGSSAAKKPDYAASIYNPITADELALRSPTFPMLALLQEYTNAGVESFVLTEVEWLDKMNELYTPENIEGFKAMLICNTLHDAASYLDQTCIDLLDEGSSTAMGMPVKSVLTDDAYAICSENLGMAIGKMYTDEYVSPETKKNVQGIIADVVKLYKNRLSNIDWMSEETRQKAIEKLDHLRVRVAYPDDWSKYDVSDIVLPENGTLIDDILVINKHLANELLESLTGPIDLEKWVGLSPQTINAFYNPTDNSINIMAGALGGVLYTDNGSIEQTLGGVGTMIAHEITHGFDTMGSQYDKDGNLNNWWTDEDFAAFVARTDKVNAYFSSIEALPGQFVDGQLTIGETVADLGALSCMLEMAKGYENFDYATFFEVYARIWPELEPMEVQQMLLMDSHAPGYLRTNVTVQQFQEFYDTFEVVEGDGMYLAPERRLTVW
;
A
#
# COMPACT_ATOMS: atom_id res chain seq x y z
N MET A 1 37.16 24.33 14.02
CA MET A 1 35.74 24.63 14.28
C MET A 1 35.31 26.07 13.89
N LYS A 2 36.02 26.80 13.02
CA LYS A 2 35.61 28.13 12.48
C LYS A 2 35.64 28.19 10.95
N LYS A 3 35.88 27.09 10.25
CA LYS A 3 35.86 26.99 8.77
C LYS A 3 34.73 26.12 8.22
N LEU A 4 33.93 25.45 9.06
CA LEU A 4 32.71 24.70 8.64
C LEU A 4 31.41 25.52 8.75
N LEU A 5 31.45 26.71 9.37
CA LEU A 5 30.26 27.57 9.52
C LEU A 5 30.17 28.67 8.44
N SER A 6 31.14 28.78 7.53
CA SER A 6 31.10 29.77 6.44
C SER A 6 30.66 29.20 5.08
N MET A 7 30.50 27.89 4.94
CA MET A 7 29.96 27.27 3.72
C MET A 7 28.43 26.99 3.77
N LEU A 8 27.80 27.11 4.93
CA LEU A 8 26.35 26.96 5.10
C LEU A 8 25.56 28.28 5.00
N LEU A 9 26.24 29.44 4.84
CA LEU A 9 25.58 30.75 4.66
C LEU A 9 25.73 31.36 3.27
N SER A 10 26.31 30.65 2.30
CA SER A 10 26.48 31.13 0.91
C SER A 10 25.54 30.41 -0.09
N ALA A 11 24.68 29.51 0.36
CA ALA A 11 23.67 28.84 -0.48
C ALA A 11 22.25 29.47 -0.42
N MET A 12 22.12 30.61 0.28
CA MET A 12 20.92 31.43 0.21
C MET A 12 21.25 32.69 -0.57
N LEU A 13 20.71 32.81 -1.77
CA LEU A 13 20.60 33.94 -2.69
C LEU A 13 21.33 33.72 -4.04
N VAL A 14 20.97 32.65 -4.73
CA VAL A 14 20.82 32.73 -6.18
C VAL A 14 19.38 32.32 -6.48
N PHE A 15 18.45 33.24 -6.34
CA PHE A 15 17.28 33.25 -7.19
C PHE A 15 17.78 33.51 -8.62
N ALA A 16 18.31 32.47 -9.28
CA ALA A 16 18.29 32.44 -10.71
C ALA A 16 16.79 32.54 -11.07
N ALA A 17 16.41 33.63 -11.69
CA ALA A 17 15.12 33.77 -12.30
C ALA A 17 14.93 32.52 -13.18
N VAL A 18 14.15 31.56 -12.72
CA VAL A 18 13.56 30.56 -13.59
C VAL A 18 12.86 31.40 -14.66
N PRO A 19 13.18 31.26 -15.96
CA PRO A 19 12.44 31.96 -16.97
C PRO A 19 10.98 31.62 -16.68
N SER A 20 10.14 32.64 -16.47
CA SER A 20 8.71 32.48 -16.44
C SER A 20 8.35 31.94 -17.82
N PHE A 21 8.24 30.60 -17.92
CA PHE A 21 7.49 30.02 -18.99
C PHE A 21 6.13 30.65 -18.88
N ALA A 22 5.73 31.39 -19.90
CA ALA A 22 4.36 31.89 -20.01
C ALA A 22 3.49 30.69 -19.68
N GLN A 23 2.70 30.81 -18.64
CA GLN A 23 1.85 29.77 -18.11
C GLN A 23 0.73 29.56 -19.13
N GLU A 24 1.05 28.84 -20.21
CA GLU A 24 -0.01 28.16 -20.96
C GLU A 24 -0.54 27.12 -19.99
N SER A 25 -1.82 27.25 -19.67
CA SER A 25 -2.54 26.35 -18.79
C SER A 25 -2.24 24.91 -19.20
N ALA A 26 -1.95 24.05 -18.21
CA ALA A 26 -1.92 22.62 -18.44
C ALA A 26 -3.19 22.19 -19.19
N PRO A 27 -3.12 21.16 -20.05
CA PRO A 27 -4.31 20.68 -20.76
C PRO A 27 -5.41 20.41 -19.73
N GLN A 28 -6.59 20.96 -19.94
CA GLN A 28 -7.74 20.73 -19.07
C GLN A 28 -8.55 19.58 -19.66
N TRP A 29 -8.13 18.35 -19.39
CA TRP A 29 -8.97 17.20 -19.67
C TRP A 29 -10.07 17.08 -18.63
N LEU A 30 -11.20 16.54 -19.04
CA LEU A 30 -12.26 16.17 -18.13
C LEU A 30 -11.73 15.11 -17.14
N ASN A 31 -11.95 15.34 -15.85
CA ASN A 31 -11.76 14.24 -14.90
C ASN A 31 -12.88 13.20 -15.14
N SER A 32 -12.59 12.25 -16.03
CA SER A 32 -13.51 11.20 -16.45
C SER A 32 -13.69 10.10 -15.40
N ASN A 33 -12.88 10.10 -14.34
CA ASN A 33 -12.99 9.16 -13.25
C ASN A 33 -14.22 9.42 -12.36
N VAL A 34 -14.69 10.67 -12.30
CA VAL A 34 -15.83 11.04 -11.45
C VAL A 34 -17.14 10.56 -12.07
N VAL A 35 -17.93 9.81 -11.28
CA VAL A 35 -19.28 9.34 -11.67
C VAL A 35 -20.14 10.50 -12.13
N GLY A 36 -20.71 10.39 -13.32
CA GLY A 36 -21.61 11.39 -13.90
C GLY A 36 -20.92 12.50 -14.71
N ASN A 37 -19.59 12.58 -14.71
CA ASN A 37 -18.88 13.54 -15.55
C ASN A 37 -18.92 13.14 -17.03
N VAL A 38 -18.96 11.84 -17.35
CA VAL A 38 -19.04 11.35 -18.73
C VAL A 38 -20.50 11.11 -19.13
N THR A 39 -20.92 11.66 -20.28
CA THR A 39 -22.27 11.49 -20.80
C THR A 39 -22.25 10.92 -22.24
N ALA A 40 -23.35 10.28 -22.64
CA ALA A 40 -23.43 9.59 -23.93
C ALA A 40 -23.30 10.53 -25.14
N ASP A 41 -23.75 11.79 -25.00
CA ASP A 41 -23.71 12.83 -26.05
C ASP A 41 -22.38 13.55 -26.17
N MET A 42 -21.40 13.29 -25.30
CA MET A 42 -20.06 13.86 -25.42
C MET A 42 -19.38 13.36 -26.70
N GLU A 43 -18.85 14.27 -27.48
CA GLU A 43 -17.93 13.93 -28.58
C GLU A 43 -16.56 13.59 -28.00
N THR A 44 -15.90 12.59 -28.55
CA THR A 44 -14.57 12.15 -28.15
C THR A 44 -13.62 12.10 -29.32
N SER A 45 -12.37 12.44 -29.08
CA SER A 45 -11.31 12.42 -30.08
C SER A 45 -10.00 11.92 -29.44
N TYR A 46 -9.30 11.01 -30.11
CA TYR A 46 -7.97 10.58 -29.69
C TYR A 46 -6.95 11.73 -29.65
N LYS A 47 -7.24 12.81 -30.36
CA LYS A 47 -6.39 14.01 -30.42
C LYS A 47 -6.64 15.00 -29.30
N ASP A 48 -7.82 14.93 -28.65
CA ASP A 48 -8.21 15.91 -27.63
C ASP A 48 -8.18 15.35 -26.21
N ASP A 49 -8.68 14.13 -26.03
CA ASP A 49 -8.64 13.37 -24.77
C ASP A 49 -8.57 11.87 -25.09
N PHE A 50 -7.37 11.33 -25.06
CA PHE A 50 -7.14 9.96 -25.48
C PHE A 50 -7.77 8.95 -24.52
N HIS A 51 -7.64 9.19 -23.20
CA HIS A 51 -8.25 8.33 -22.20
C HIS A 51 -9.77 8.23 -22.36
N LEU A 52 -10.43 9.37 -22.47
CA LEU A 52 -11.88 9.42 -22.63
C LEU A 52 -12.31 8.78 -23.95
N ALA A 53 -11.58 9.03 -25.03
CA ALA A 53 -11.90 8.47 -26.36
C ALA A 53 -11.84 6.94 -26.41
N VAL A 54 -10.86 6.35 -25.70
CA VAL A 54 -10.72 4.88 -25.63
C VAL A 54 -11.71 4.25 -24.64
N ASN A 55 -11.97 4.91 -23.52
CA ASN A 55 -12.66 4.29 -22.36
C ASN A 55 -14.12 4.74 -22.19
N LYS A 56 -14.66 5.61 -23.07
CA LYS A 56 -16.02 6.16 -22.91
C LYS A 56 -17.09 5.10 -22.71
N ASP A 57 -17.09 4.04 -23.52
CA ASP A 57 -18.08 2.97 -23.41
C ASP A 57 -17.96 2.22 -22.08
N TRP A 58 -16.75 2.00 -21.60
CA TRP A 58 -16.51 1.39 -20.31
C TRP A 58 -17.03 2.29 -19.15
N LEU A 59 -16.69 3.60 -19.18
CA LEU A 59 -17.11 4.59 -18.19
C LEU A 59 -18.65 4.78 -18.12
N LEU A 60 -19.34 4.64 -19.25
CA LEU A 60 -20.81 4.75 -19.30
C LEU A 60 -21.54 3.48 -18.85
N ASN A 61 -20.93 2.29 -19.04
CA ASN A 61 -21.59 1.01 -18.80
C ASN A 61 -21.16 0.34 -17.49
N THR A 62 -20.04 0.78 -16.90
CA THR A 62 -19.56 0.28 -15.60
C THR A 62 -20.26 0.98 -14.46
N LYS A 63 -20.41 0.28 -13.35
CA LYS A 63 -20.99 0.80 -12.11
C LYS A 63 -20.09 0.42 -10.95
N VAL A 64 -19.99 1.32 -9.98
CA VAL A 64 -19.46 0.98 -8.66
C VAL A 64 -20.43 0.00 -8.00
N MET A 65 -19.95 -1.18 -7.66
CA MET A 65 -20.76 -2.24 -7.05
C MET A 65 -21.07 -1.92 -5.59
N ASP A 66 -22.15 -2.51 -5.07
CA ASP A 66 -22.47 -2.39 -3.64
C ASP A 66 -21.29 -2.89 -2.80
N GLY A 67 -20.91 -2.10 -1.78
CA GLY A 67 -19.76 -2.39 -0.92
C GLY A 67 -18.40 -1.95 -1.47
N GLN A 68 -18.34 -1.45 -2.70
CA GLN A 68 -17.09 -0.92 -3.29
C GLN A 68 -17.11 0.62 -3.34
N PHE A 69 -15.93 1.21 -3.26
CA PHE A 69 -15.74 2.67 -3.34
C PHE A 69 -15.47 3.15 -4.76
N GLN A 70 -14.96 2.27 -5.59
CA GLN A 70 -14.58 2.57 -6.97
C GLN A 70 -14.81 1.35 -7.86
N ALA A 71 -14.91 1.58 -9.16
CA ALA A 71 -14.78 0.58 -10.19
C ALA A 71 -13.58 0.93 -11.06
N SER A 72 -12.70 -0.05 -11.33
CA SER A 72 -11.54 0.09 -12.21
C SER A 72 -11.29 -1.24 -12.92
N THR A 73 -10.41 -1.25 -13.89
CA THR A 73 -9.94 -2.51 -14.50
C THR A 73 -9.42 -3.48 -13.45
N PHE A 74 -8.73 -2.98 -12.42
CA PHE A 74 -8.19 -3.80 -11.34
C PHE A 74 -9.28 -4.34 -10.40
N THR A 75 -10.27 -3.52 -10.04
CA THR A 75 -11.39 -3.99 -9.19
C THR A 75 -12.27 -5.00 -9.93
N VAL A 76 -12.53 -4.78 -11.23
CA VAL A 76 -13.27 -5.76 -12.07
C VAL A 76 -12.51 -7.09 -12.13
N ARG A 77 -11.19 -7.06 -12.31
CA ARG A 77 -10.36 -8.28 -12.26
C ARG A 77 -10.35 -8.89 -10.85
N GLY A 78 -10.30 -8.07 -9.81
CA GLY A 78 -10.40 -8.51 -8.41
C GLY A 78 -11.69 -9.25 -8.12
N ASP A 79 -12.80 -8.76 -8.63
CA ASP A 79 -14.12 -9.41 -8.50
C ASP A 79 -14.13 -10.79 -9.18
N GLU A 80 -13.54 -10.90 -10.37
CA GLU A 80 -13.42 -12.17 -11.07
C GLU A 80 -12.61 -13.19 -10.25
N VAL A 81 -11.43 -12.79 -9.77
CA VAL A 81 -10.56 -13.66 -8.95
C VAL A 81 -11.23 -14.02 -7.63
N ARG A 82 -11.92 -13.07 -6.99
CA ARG A 82 -12.68 -13.33 -5.77
C ARG A 82 -13.79 -14.37 -6.02
N GLN A 83 -14.55 -14.25 -7.10
CA GLN A 83 -15.60 -15.22 -7.45
C GLN A 83 -15.02 -16.62 -7.73
N GLN A 84 -13.87 -16.69 -8.40
CA GLN A 84 -13.16 -17.94 -8.64
C GLN A 84 -12.67 -18.56 -7.32
N ALA A 85 -12.08 -17.79 -6.42
CA ALA A 85 -11.64 -18.25 -5.11
C ALA A 85 -12.81 -18.68 -4.22
N LEU A 86 -13.92 -17.91 -4.21
CA LEU A 86 -15.15 -18.27 -3.49
C LEU A 86 -15.74 -19.58 -4.02
N ALA A 87 -15.71 -19.82 -5.33
CA ALA A 87 -16.18 -21.10 -5.88
C ALA A 87 -15.38 -22.30 -5.35
N LEU A 88 -14.06 -22.13 -5.11
CA LEU A 88 -13.23 -23.17 -4.48
C LEU A 88 -13.51 -23.34 -2.99
N ILE A 89 -13.72 -22.22 -2.28
CA ILE A 89 -13.96 -22.21 -0.83
C ILE A 89 -15.35 -22.82 -0.51
N GLN A 90 -16.36 -22.45 -1.28
CA GLN A 90 -17.74 -22.91 -1.10
C GLN A 90 -18.05 -24.25 -1.79
N GLY A 91 -17.12 -24.75 -2.61
CA GLY A 91 -17.27 -25.94 -3.41
C GLY A 91 -17.16 -27.25 -2.61
N GLU A 92 -16.66 -28.29 -3.27
CA GLU A 92 -16.47 -29.60 -2.64
C GLU A 92 -15.52 -29.53 -1.43
N PRO A 93 -15.72 -30.40 -0.41
CA PRO A 93 -14.85 -30.44 0.76
C PRO A 93 -13.37 -30.63 0.38
N GLN A 94 -12.54 -29.72 0.83
CA GLN A 94 -11.11 -29.78 0.59
C GLN A 94 -10.47 -30.96 1.32
N THR A 95 -9.46 -31.57 0.70
CA THR A 95 -8.75 -32.72 1.27
C THR A 95 -7.46 -32.31 1.99
N SER A 96 -6.81 -31.25 1.55
CA SER A 96 -5.61 -30.70 2.19
C SER A 96 -5.96 -30.04 3.54
N HIS A 97 -4.97 -29.89 4.40
CA HIS A 97 -5.14 -29.22 5.69
C HIS A 97 -5.45 -27.73 5.49
N GLU A 98 -4.68 -27.07 4.63
CA GLU A 98 -4.80 -25.66 4.29
C GLU A 98 -6.21 -25.32 3.74
N GLY A 99 -6.70 -26.14 2.81
CA GLY A 99 -8.04 -25.97 2.24
C GLY A 99 -9.15 -26.15 3.27
N LYS A 100 -8.99 -27.10 4.21
CA LYS A 100 -9.94 -27.29 5.32
C LYS A 100 -9.95 -26.11 6.28
N LEU A 101 -8.78 -25.54 6.59
CA LEU A 101 -8.69 -24.34 7.43
C LEU A 101 -9.43 -23.17 6.79
N VAL A 102 -9.21 -22.92 5.50
CA VAL A 102 -9.91 -21.85 4.77
C VAL A 102 -11.42 -22.08 4.79
N GLN A 103 -11.89 -23.30 4.49
CA GLN A 103 -13.32 -23.63 4.49
C GLN A 103 -13.92 -23.50 5.89
N GLN A 104 -13.19 -23.88 6.95
CA GLN A 104 -13.67 -23.74 8.32
C GLN A 104 -13.79 -22.28 8.73
N LEU A 105 -12.74 -21.49 8.54
CA LEU A 105 -12.75 -20.04 8.88
C LEU A 105 -13.88 -19.31 8.10
N TYR A 106 -14.04 -19.61 6.82
CA TYR A 106 -15.11 -19.04 6.00
C TYR A 106 -16.49 -19.39 6.56
N LYS A 107 -16.69 -20.65 6.93
CA LYS A 107 -17.95 -21.13 7.52
C LYS A 107 -18.23 -20.45 8.86
N ASP A 108 -17.22 -20.35 9.73
CA ASP A 108 -17.38 -19.75 11.05
C ASP A 108 -17.67 -18.25 10.96
N TYR A 109 -17.08 -17.56 9.96
CA TYR A 109 -17.41 -16.16 9.68
C TYR A 109 -18.85 -16.01 9.16
N THR A 110 -19.32 -16.87 8.27
CA THR A 110 -20.63 -16.76 7.63
C THR A 110 -21.78 -17.32 8.49
N ASP A 111 -21.50 -18.02 9.61
CA ASP A 111 -22.52 -18.52 10.55
C ASP A 111 -23.08 -17.38 11.40
N MET A 112 -23.88 -16.50 10.76
CA MET A 112 -24.47 -15.34 11.43
C MET A 112 -25.47 -15.72 12.51
N ASP A 113 -26.09 -16.90 12.44
CA ASP A 113 -27.02 -17.38 13.50
C ASP A 113 -26.23 -17.61 14.80
N ALA A 114 -25.11 -18.34 14.75
CA ALA A 114 -24.24 -18.56 15.90
C ALA A 114 -23.62 -17.27 16.42
N ARG A 115 -23.19 -16.38 15.52
CA ARG A 115 -22.61 -15.07 15.88
C ARG A 115 -23.65 -14.18 16.59
N ASN A 116 -24.88 -14.12 16.07
CA ASN A 116 -25.96 -13.34 16.66
C ASN A 116 -26.40 -13.91 18.02
N GLU A 117 -26.39 -15.25 18.21
CA GLU A 117 -26.67 -15.85 19.50
C GLU A 117 -25.63 -15.49 20.58
N ARG A 118 -24.33 -15.38 20.19
CA ARG A 118 -23.23 -15.02 21.09
C ARG A 118 -23.18 -13.52 21.39
N GLY A 119 -23.58 -12.66 20.44
CA GLY A 119 -23.58 -11.20 20.57
C GLY A 119 -22.19 -10.65 20.95
N MET A 120 -22.14 -9.85 22.03
CA MET A 120 -20.91 -9.27 22.56
C MET A 120 -20.09 -10.23 23.45
N ALA A 121 -20.63 -11.41 23.80
CA ALA A 121 -19.98 -12.30 24.76
C ALA A 121 -18.51 -12.68 24.40
N PRO A 122 -18.13 -12.88 23.12
CA PRO A 122 -16.75 -13.23 22.78
C PRO A 122 -15.70 -12.17 23.11
N VAL A 123 -16.05 -10.88 23.11
CA VAL A 123 -15.09 -9.80 23.42
C VAL A 123 -15.07 -9.45 24.89
N MET A 124 -16.11 -9.79 25.66
CA MET A 124 -16.25 -9.39 27.07
C MET A 124 -15.08 -9.79 27.97
N PRO A 125 -14.49 -11.01 27.88
CA PRO A 125 -13.36 -11.38 28.75
C PRO A 125 -12.19 -10.39 28.66
N PHE A 126 -11.87 -9.89 27.45
CA PHE A 126 -10.79 -8.93 27.23
C PHE A 126 -11.12 -7.56 27.82
N ILE A 127 -12.34 -7.09 27.61
CA ILE A 127 -12.83 -5.82 28.17
C ILE A 127 -12.80 -5.84 29.69
N GLU A 128 -13.31 -6.91 30.30
CA GLU A 128 -13.32 -7.06 31.77
C GLU A 128 -11.93 -7.09 32.38
N GLU A 129 -10.94 -7.64 31.67
CA GLU A 129 -9.54 -7.62 32.13
C GLU A 129 -8.94 -6.23 32.06
N ILE A 130 -9.17 -5.49 30.95
CA ILE A 130 -8.72 -4.09 30.85
C ILE A 130 -9.37 -3.25 31.94
N GLN A 131 -10.66 -3.42 32.21
CA GLN A 131 -11.36 -2.67 33.27
C GLN A 131 -10.76 -2.89 34.66
N LYS A 132 -10.22 -4.08 34.96
CA LYS A 132 -9.62 -4.43 36.25
C LYS A 132 -8.25 -3.80 36.51
N ILE A 133 -7.56 -3.29 35.47
CA ILE A 133 -6.25 -2.66 35.56
C ILE A 133 -6.33 -1.41 36.45
N GLN A 134 -5.49 -1.34 37.50
CA GLN A 134 -5.41 -0.22 38.45
C GLN A 134 -3.99 0.32 38.61
N THR A 135 -2.99 -0.43 38.19
CA THR A 135 -1.58 -0.08 38.34
C THR A 135 -0.83 -0.21 37.03
N LEU A 136 0.32 0.48 36.90
CA LEU A 136 1.20 0.32 35.70
C LEU A 136 1.75 -1.09 35.57
N ASP A 137 2.00 -1.77 36.69
CA ASP A 137 2.48 -3.16 36.67
C ASP A 137 1.40 -4.10 36.08
N GLU A 138 0.13 -3.91 36.44
CA GLU A 138 -1.00 -4.65 35.87
C GLU A 138 -1.19 -4.30 34.37
N LEU A 139 -1.03 -3.03 33.99
CA LEU A 139 -1.08 -2.62 32.59
C LEU A 139 0.06 -3.26 31.80
N THR A 140 1.29 -3.23 32.32
CA THR A 140 2.43 -3.93 31.73
C THR A 140 2.16 -5.43 31.61
N ALA A 141 1.67 -6.07 32.67
CA ALA A 141 1.38 -7.50 32.66
C ALA A 141 0.31 -7.88 31.63
N TYR A 142 -0.71 -7.02 31.43
CA TYR A 142 -1.71 -7.20 30.39
C TYR A 142 -1.09 -7.13 28.99
N MET A 143 -0.25 -6.12 28.72
CA MET A 143 0.42 -5.94 27.42
C MET A 143 1.43 -7.05 27.09
N LEU A 144 2.00 -7.71 28.08
CA LEU A 144 2.95 -8.83 27.89
C LEU A 144 2.28 -10.17 27.54
N ARG A 145 0.96 -10.26 27.62
CA ARG A 145 0.24 -11.50 27.32
C ARG A 145 0.07 -11.65 25.81
N ASN A 146 0.27 -12.86 25.34
CA ASN A 146 0.10 -13.24 23.93
C ASN A 146 -1.22 -13.97 23.63
N ASP A 147 -2.10 -14.10 24.65
CA ASP A 147 -3.44 -14.68 24.57
C ASP A 147 -4.55 -13.61 24.62
N GLN A 148 -4.18 -12.34 24.46
CA GLN A 148 -5.11 -11.21 24.43
C GLN A 148 -5.38 -10.75 23.01
N PHE A 149 -6.59 -10.23 22.81
CA PHE A 149 -6.98 -9.58 21.57
C PHE A 149 -6.69 -8.08 21.67
N ASN A 150 -5.80 -7.57 20.82
CA ASN A 150 -5.40 -6.17 20.77
C ASN A 150 -4.92 -5.57 22.13
N ASN A 151 -3.81 -6.07 22.65
CA ASN A 151 -3.27 -5.70 23.95
C ASN A 151 -2.12 -4.70 23.89
N GLN A 152 -1.80 -4.11 22.74
CA GLN A 152 -0.58 -3.31 22.56
C GLN A 152 -0.89 -1.82 22.40
N LEU A 153 0.01 -0.98 22.93
CA LEU A 153 0.02 0.48 22.81
C LEU A 153 1.14 0.98 21.88
N TYR A 154 1.70 0.11 21.07
CA TYR A 154 2.77 0.41 20.11
C TYR A 154 2.57 -0.40 18.81
N GLY A 155 3.17 0.07 17.75
CA GLY A 155 3.26 -0.67 16.49
C GLY A 155 4.62 -1.33 16.33
N TYR A 156 4.65 -2.48 15.66
CA TYR A 156 5.90 -3.10 15.23
C TYR A 156 5.75 -3.76 13.86
N GLN A 157 6.85 -3.91 13.19
CA GLN A 157 6.94 -4.56 11.88
C GLN A 157 8.29 -5.25 11.75
N VAL A 158 8.30 -6.43 11.15
CA VAL A 158 9.54 -7.11 10.76
C VAL A 158 9.73 -6.93 9.27
N MET A 159 10.87 -6.41 8.89
CA MET A 159 11.28 -6.21 7.51
C MET A 159 12.81 -6.27 7.42
N ALA A 160 13.35 -6.39 6.21
CA ALA A 160 14.80 -6.39 6.01
C ALA A 160 15.44 -5.15 6.68
N ASP A 161 16.58 -5.34 7.34
CA ASP A 161 17.37 -4.23 7.85
C ASP A 161 17.83 -3.36 6.69
N LEU A 162 17.58 -2.05 6.76
CA LEU A 162 17.91 -1.11 5.69
C LEU A 162 19.42 -0.98 5.41
N LYS A 163 20.28 -1.46 6.31
CA LYS A 163 21.75 -1.42 6.16
C LYS A 163 22.37 -2.81 5.98
N ASP A 164 21.62 -3.85 6.29
CA ASP A 164 21.99 -5.25 6.07
C ASP A 164 20.77 -6.07 5.61
N SER A 165 20.45 -5.96 4.34
CA SER A 165 19.31 -6.63 3.71
C SER A 165 19.37 -8.16 3.72
N THR A 166 20.44 -8.75 4.28
CA THR A 166 20.55 -10.21 4.48
C THR A 166 19.85 -10.72 5.73
N HIS A 167 19.47 -9.80 6.63
CA HIS A 167 18.78 -10.09 7.88
C HIS A 167 17.55 -9.22 8.04
N ASN A 168 16.53 -9.75 8.70
CA ASN A 168 15.40 -8.95 9.16
C ASN A 168 15.74 -8.20 10.44
N ALA A 169 15.15 -7.03 10.60
CA ALA A 169 15.14 -6.27 11.84
C ALA A 169 13.70 -6.05 12.31
N LEU A 170 13.51 -5.95 13.62
CA LEU A 170 12.24 -5.56 14.20
C LEU A 170 12.23 -4.03 14.35
N TYR A 171 11.34 -3.40 13.58
CA TYR A 171 11.05 -1.97 13.64
C TYR A 171 9.90 -1.76 14.62
N PHE A 172 9.99 -0.75 15.47
CA PHE A 172 8.90 -0.42 16.39
C PHE A 172 8.74 1.10 16.53
N GLY A 173 7.53 1.53 16.84
CA GLY A 173 7.16 2.94 16.97
C GLY A 173 5.71 3.10 17.42
N SER A 174 5.08 4.20 17.02
CA SER A 174 3.65 4.41 17.28
C SER A 174 2.78 3.34 16.63
N GLY A 175 1.68 3.01 17.29
CA GLY A 175 0.62 2.19 16.70
C GLY A 175 -0.27 3.01 15.75
N SER A 176 -1.30 2.36 15.24
CA SER A 176 -2.32 3.01 14.41
C SER A 176 -3.16 3.98 15.24
N PHE A 177 -3.51 5.12 14.67
CA PHE A 177 -4.38 6.13 15.30
C PHE A 177 -5.82 6.00 14.81
N THR A 178 -6.78 6.39 15.66
CA THR A 178 -8.20 6.43 15.33
C THR A 178 -8.48 7.30 14.08
N LEU A 179 -7.75 8.41 13.92
CA LEU A 179 -7.85 9.27 12.73
C LEU A 179 -6.97 8.82 11.56
N LYS A 180 -6.28 7.68 11.67
CA LYS A 180 -5.39 7.06 10.67
C LYS A 180 -4.10 7.82 10.36
N ASP A 181 -4.01 9.12 10.66
CA ASP A 181 -2.83 9.96 10.41
C ASP A 181 -2.56 10.86 11.61
N ALA A 182 -1.32 10.89 12.08
CA ALA A 182 -0.89 11.80 13.16
C ALA A 182 -1.02 13.28 12.77
N ASP A 183 -0.96 13.61 11.48
CA ASP A 183 -1.12 14.99 11.00
C ASP A 183 -2.55 15.52 11.22
N GLU A 184 -3.56 14.66 11.25
CA GLU A 184 -4.93 15.04 11.58
C GLU A 184 -5.09 15.56 13.01
N TYR A 185 -4.21 15.15 13.95
CA TYR A 185 -4.19 15.68 15.31
C TYR A 185 -3.47 17.03 15.43
N ARG A 186 -2.63 17.38 14.43
CA ARG A 186 -1.96 18.69 14.35
C ARG A 186 -2.82 19.72 13.62
N GLN A 187 -3.39 19.30 12.51
CA GLN A 187 -4.24 20.13 11.66
C GLN A 187 -5.36 19.29 11.06
N MET A 188 -6.52 19.33 11.73
CA MET A 188 -7.69 18.58 11.31
C MET A 188 -8.17 19.02 9.94
N THR A 189 -8.31 18.06 9.03
CA THR A 189 -8.92 18.26 7.70
C THR A 189 -10.42 17.95 7.73
N PRO A 190 -11.20 18.36 6.71
CA PRO A 190 -12.60 17.94 6.59
C PRO A 190 -12.78 16.40 6.54
N VAL A 191 -11.79 15.67 6.02
CA VAL A 191 -11.77 14.19 6.03
C VAL A 191 -11.55 13.68 7.45
N GLY A 192 -10.59 14.25 8.18
CA GLY A 192 -10.33 13.93 9.58
C GLY A 192 -11.53 14.23 10.49
N GLU A 193 -12.23 15.37 10.26
CA GLU A 193 -13.45 15.70 11.00
C GLU A 193 -14.56 14.65 10.81
N ARG A 194 -14.83 14.23 9.55
CA ARG A 194 -15.82 13.18 9.27
C ARG A 194 -15.41 11.86 9.91
N ARG A 195 -14.12 11.50 9.84
CA ARG A 195 -13.59 10.27 10.48
C ARG A 195 -13.74 10.33 11.99
N LYS A 196 -13.42 11.45 12.63
CA LYS A 196 -13.63 11.65 14.07
C LYS A 196 -15.08 11.49 14.46
N GLN A 197 -15.99 12.09 13.71
CA GLN A 197 -17.44 11.95 13.93
C GLN A 197 -17.87 10.47 13.81
N ALA A 198 -17.44 9.79 12.78
CA ALA A 198 -17.73 8.38 12.51
C ALA A 198 -17.27 7.47 13.65
N MET A 199 -16.00 7.61 14.04
CA MET A 199 -15.41 6.79 15.10
C MET A 199 -15.99 7.09 16.47
N THR A 200 -16.29 8.37 16.78
CA THR A 200 -16.97 8.73 18.02
C THR A 200 -18.36 8.09 18.10
N GLY A 201 -19.13 8.14 17.01
CA GLY A 201 -20.44 7.49 16.95
C GLY A 201 -20.39 5.96 17.06
N LEU A 202 -19.41 5.34 16.42
CA LEU A 202 -19.17 3.90 16.50
C LEU A 202 -18.82 3.47 17.93
N TYR A 203 -17.82 4.11 18.55
CA TYR A 203 -17.40 3.81 19.92
C TYR A 203 -18.55 4.01 20.92
N GLN A 204 -19.32 5.09 20.77
CA GLN A 204 -20.48 5.35 21.62
C GLN A 204 -21.44 4.16 21.63
N LYS A 205 -21.80 3.67 20.43
CA LYS A 205 -22.76 2.56 20.29
C LYS A 205 -22.17 1.22 20.73
N LEU A 206 -20.90 0.95 20.46
CA LEU A 206 -20.24 -0.28 20.92
C LEU A 206 -20.12 -0.32 22.45
N LEU A 207 -19.80 0.79 23.10
CA LEU A 207 -19.71 0.91 24.57
C LEU A 207 -21.10 0.73 25.21
N GLU A 208 -22.15 1.32 24.62
CA GLU A 208 -23.54 1.11 25.09
C GLU A 208 -23.97 -0.36 25.02
N ARG A 209 -23.47 -1.13 24.03
CA ARG A 209 -23.73 -2.56 23.92
C ARG A 209 -23.08 -3.42 24.99
N ILE A 210 -22.06 -2.89 25.67
CA ILE A 210 -21.41 -3.52 26.83
C ILE A 210 -21.76 -2.80 28.13
N GLU A 211 -22.95 -2.21 28.19
CA GLU A 211 -23.61 -1.64 29.37
C GLU A 211 -23.04 -0.33 29.94
N TYR A 212 -22.18 0.40 29.18
CA TYR A 212 -21.87 1.79 29.55
C TYR A 212 -23.08 2.69 29.34
N SER A 213 -23.35 3.59 30.28
CA SER A 213 -24.32 4.66 30.04
C SER A 213 -23.77 5.63 28.99
N PRO A 214 -24.65 6.41 28.30
CA PRO A 214 -24.22 7.39 27.32
C PRO A 214 -23.18 8.38 27.86
N GLU A 215 -23.31 8.79 29.12
CA GLU A 215 -22.39 9.71 29.79
C GLU A 215 -21.04 9.07 30.06
N GLU A 216 -21.03 7.80 30.53
CA GLU A 216 -19.77 7.05 30.76
C GLU A 216 -19.05 6.77 29.46
N ALA A 217 -19.76 6.38 28.40
CA ALA A 217 -19.20 6.16 27.07
C ALA A 217 -18.57 7.45 26.52
N THR A 218 -19.26 8.58 26.63
CA THR A 218 -18.74 9.89 26.21
C THR A 218 -17.45 10.23 26.97
N ALA A 219 -17.42 10.06 28.30
CA ALA A 219 -16.24 10.35 29.10
C ALA A 219 -15.05 9.45 28.75
N LEU A 220 -15.28 8.17 28.48
CA LEU A 220 -14.25 7.22 28.06
C LEU A 220 -13.67 7.60 26.69
N ILE A 221 -14.52 7.96 25.71
CA ILE A 221 -14.09 8.38 24.39
C ILE A 221 -13.27 9.69 24.46
N GLU A 222 -13.67 10.63 25.31
CA GLU A 222 -12.90 11.86 25.53
C GLU A 222 -11.53 11.58 26.14
N GLN A 223 -11.43 10.64 27.09
CA GLN A 223 -10.16 10.20 27.68
C GLN A 223 -9.27 9.52 26.64
N MET A 224 -9.83 8.65 25.80
CA MET A 224 -9.13 7.99 24.69
C MET A 224 -8.52 9.03 23.74
N TYR A 225 -9.33 9.97 23.22
CA TYR A 225 -8.82 11.01 22.31
C TYR A 225 -7.81 11.94 22.96
N ALA A 226 -7.99 12.26 24.25
CA ALA A 226 -7.02 13.09 24.99
C ALA A 226 -5.65 12.42 25.11
N MET A 227 -5.62 11.11 25.36
CA MET A 227 -4.39 10.33 25.40
C MET A 227 -3.78 10.16 24.02
N GLU A 228 -4.58 9.71 23.04
CA GLU A 228 -4.14 9.49 21.68
C GLU A 228 -3.58 10.77 21.03
N THR A 229 -4.20 11.93 21.28
CA THR A 229 -3.71 13.23 20.80
C THR A 229 -2.28 13.51 21.30
N GLN A 230 -1.98 13.25 22.58
CA GLN A 230 -0.64 13.48 23.11
C GLN A 230 0.41 12.58 22.43
N ILE A 231 0.05 11.33 22.16
CA ILE A 231 0.91 10.36 21.45
C ILE A 231 1.09 10.81 20.00
N ALA A 232 0.01 11.10 19.27
CA ALA A 232 0.02 11.48 17.87
C ALA A 232 0.83 12.76 17.59
N LEU A 233 0.81 13.73 18.52
CA LEU A 233 1.61 14.96 18.39
C LEU A 233 3.12 14.71 18.44
N ALA A 234 3.55 13.60 19.03
CA ALA A 234 4.95 13.15 19.07
C ALA A 234 5.31 12.10 18.00
N SER A 235 4.33 11.68 17.20
CA SER A 235 4.53 10.67 16.17
C SER A 235 4.64 11.31 14.79
N GLN A 236 5.16 10.59 13.81
CA GLN A 236 5.23 11.03 12.42
C GLN A 236 3.85 10.85 11.74
N GLY A 237 3.48 11.79 10.88
CA GLY A 237 2.31 11.69 10.01
C GLY A 237 2.70 11.48 8.56
N SER A 238 1.71 11.34 7.68
CA SER A 238 1.90 11.12 6.24
C SER A 238 2.77 12.20 5.56
N SER A 239 2.79 13.43 6.09
CA SER A 239 3.67 14.50 5.60
C SER A 239 5.17 14.19 5.77
N ALA A 240 5.54 13.34 6.73
CA ALA A 240 6.93 12.92 6.89
C ALA A 240 7.37 11.99 5.75
N ALA A 241 6.50 11.09 5.29
CA ALA A 241 6.80 10.14 4.22
C ALA A 241 7.08 10.82 2.85
N LYS A 242 6.62 12.06 2.68
CA LYS A 242 6.89 12.87 1.48
C LYS A 242 8.32 13.44 1.42
N LYS A 243 9.08 13.34 2.51
CA LYS A 243 10.44 13.90 2.55
C LYS A 243 11.45 12.94 1.90
N PRO A 244 12.43 13.47 1.14
CA PRO A 244 13.43 12.63 0.48
C PRO A 244 14.28 11.78 1.44
N ASP A 245 14.45 12.23 2.68
CA ASP A 245 15.22 11.57 3.72
C ASP A 245 14.39 10.69 4.67
N TYR A 246 13.14 10.44 4.33
CA TYR A 246 12.21 9.68 5.18
C TYR A 246 12.76 8.31 5.58
N ALA A 247 13.23 7.50 4.62
CA ALA A 247 13.77 6.19 4.90
C ALA A 247 14.95 6.23 5.90
N ALA A 248 15.80 7.25 5.79
CA ALA A 248 16.88 7.45 6.76
C ALA A 248 16.38 7.94 8.12
N SER A 249 15.31 8.71 8.16
CA SER A 249 14.74 9.28 9.40
C SER A 249 14.09 8.24 10.30
N ILE A 250 13.53 7.17 9.71
CA ILE A 250 12.92 6.07 10.46
C ILE A 250 13.92 4.96 10.85
N TYR A 251 15.17 5.07 10.45
CA TYR A 251 16.19 4.07 10.73
C TYR A 251 17.07 4.51 11.91
N ASN A 252 16.63 4.22 13.13
CA ASN A 252 17.36 4.51 14.36
C ASN A 252 17.64 3.19 15.09
N PRO A 253 18.73 2.45 14.72
CA PRO A 253 19.08 1.19 15.37
C PRO A 253 19.38 1.42 16.84
N ILE A 254 18.89 0.53 17.69
CA ILE A 254 19.04 0.60 19.14
C ILE A 254 19.23 -0.80 19.72
N THR A 255 20.25 -0.97 20.55
CA THR A 255 20.46 -2.23 21.28
C THR A 255 19.50 -2.38 22.46
N ALA A 256 19.33 -3.59 22.95
CA ALA A 256 18.51 -3.86 24.13
C ALA A 256 18.97 -3.04 25.36
N ASP A 257 20.31 -2.91 25.58
CA ASP A 257 20.86 -2.13 26.67
C ASP A 257 20.58 -0.61 26.52
N GLU A 258 20.73 -0.09 25.31
CA GLU A 258 20.41 1.32 25.00
C GLU A 258 18.91 1.59 25.13
N LEU A 259 18.05 0.64 24.70
CA LEU A 259 16.59 0.74 24.85
C LEU A 259 16.20 0.76 26.34
N ALA A 260 16.82 -0.08 27.18
CA ALA A 260 16.58 -0.06 28.63
C ALA A 260 16.90 1.30 29.27
N LEU A 261 17.94 1.97 28.78
CA LEU A 261 18.32 3.30 29.26
C LEU A 261 17.41 4.42 28.72
N ARG A 262 16.95 4.26 27.46
CA ARG A 262 16.11 5.27 26.82
C ARG A 262 14.65 5.18 27.23
N SER A 263 14.17 3.97 27.55
CA SER A 263 12.78 3.72 27.97
C SER A 263 12.71 3.25 29.44
N PRO A 264 13.02 4.15 30.41
CA PRO A 264 13.08 3.77 31.80
C PRO A 264 11.71 3.63 32.49
N THR A 265 10.65 4.21 31.93
CA THR A 265 9.29 4.19 32.51
C THR A 265 8.32 3.37 31.62
N PHE A 266 8.24 3.64 30.32
CA PHE A 266 7.47 2.80 29.42
C PHE A 266 8.20 1.47 29.21
N PRO A 267 7.57 0.31 29.46
CA PRO A 267 8.26 -0.98 29.59
C PRO A 267 8.66 -1.59 28.23
N MET A 268 9.16 -0.77 27.30
CA MET A 268 9.37 -1.19 25.91
C MET A 268 10.30 -2.40 25.80
N LEU A 269 11.40 -2.43 26.55
CA LEU A 269 12.29 -3.60 26.53
C LEU A 269 11.58 -4.88 27.01
N ALA A 270 10.72 -4.78 28.03
CA ALA A 270 9.96 -5.92 28.52
C ALA A 270 8.94 -6.40 27.47
N LEU A 271 8.32 -5.47 26.75
CA LEU A 271 7.39 -5.79 25.65
C LEU A 271 8.09 -6.47 24.46
N LEU A 272 9.40 -6.26 24.30
CA LEU A 272 10.23 -6.94 23.30
C LEU A 272 11.00 -8.15 23.87
N GLN A 273 10.68 -8.61 25.08
CA GLN A 273 11.42 -9.66 25.79
C GLN A 273 11.41 -11.01 25.04
N GLU A 274 10.32 -11.33 24.35
CA GLU A 274 10.22 -12.57 23.56
C GLU A 274 11.28 -12.58 22.46
N TYR A 275 11.46 -11.46 21.76
CA TYR A 275 12.47 -11.30 20.71
C TYR A 275 13.89 -11.33 21.27
N THR A 276 14.14 -10.69 22.41
CA THR A 276 15.46 -10.76 23.07
C THR A 276 15.79 -12.18 23.55
N ASN A 277 14.80 -12.91 24.07
CA ASN A 277 14.95 -14.33 24.45
C ASN A 277 15.26 -15.23 23.26
N ALA A 278 14.77 -14.88 22.07
CA ALA A 278 15.09 -15.57 20.82
C ALA A 278 16.47 -15.19 20.24
N GLY A 279 17.19 -14.25 20.86
CA GLY A 279 18.54 -13.84 20.46
C GLY A 279 18.60 -12.57 19.60
N VAL A 280 17.51 -11.83 19.46
CA VAL A 280 17.52 -10.50 18.79
C VAL A 280 18.22 -9.50 19.71
N GLU A 281 19.37 -8.98 19.28
CA GLU A 281 20.24 -8.11 20.10
C GLU A 281 19.99 -6.61 19.84
N SER A 282 19.42 -6.26 18.69
CA SER A 282 19.15 -4.88 18.28
C SER A 282 17.81 -4.76 17.57
N PHE A 283 17.25 -3.57 17.63
CA PHE A 283 15.97 -3.19 17.08
C PHE A 283 16.11 -1.88 16.30
N VAL A 284 15.10 -1.51 15.53
CA VAL A 284 15.05 -0.21 14.85
C VAL A 284 13.86 0.59 15.41
N LEU A 285 14.19 1.69 16.10
CA LEU A 285 13.19 2.64 16.56
C LEU A 285 12.82 3.59 15.42
N THR A 286 11.56 3.56 14.98
CA THR A 286 11.13 4.40 13.84
C THR A 286 10.89 5.85 14.26
N GLU A 287 10.47 6.09 15.49
CA GLU A 287 10.03 7.39 15.98
C GLU A 287 10.59 7.69 17.38
N VAL A 288 11.71 8.40 17.38
CA VAL A 288 12.44 8.71 18.63
C VAL A 288 11.59 9.55 19.60
N GLU A 289 10.90 10.58 19.08
CA GLU A 289 10.08 11.49 19.88
C GLU A 289 8.85 10.79 20.45
N TRP A 290 8.29 9.81 19.74
CA TRP A 290 7.21 8.97 20.24
C TRP A 290 7.62 8.20 21.50
N LEU A 291 8.78 7.54 21.48
CA LEU A 291 9.25 6.77 22.64
C LEU A 291 9.50 7.68 23.85
N ASP A 292 10.09 8.86 23.64
CA ASP A 292 10.29 9.85 24.68
C ASP A 292 8.93 10.29 25.28
N LYS A 293 7.93 10.50 24.43
CA LYS A 293 6.56 10.85 24.87
C LYS A 293 5.89 9.71 25.63
N MET A 294 6.04 8.46 25.19
CA MET A 294 5.50 7.32 25.93
C MET A 294 6.10 7.20 27.33
N ASN A 295 7.40 7.47 27.51
CA ASN A 295 8.03 7.55 28.83
C ASN A 295 7.45 8.64 29.72
N GLU A 296 7.12 9.82 29.16
CA GLU A 296 6.45 10.90 29.90
C GLU A 296 5.02 10.53 30.31
N LEU A 297 4.30 9.85 29.41
CA LEU A 297 2.89 9.53 29.60
C LEU A 297 2.66 8.29 30.49
N TYR A 298 3.62 7.37 30.58
CA TYR A 298 3.45 6.12 31.31
C TYR A 298 3.58 6.36 32.84
N THR A 299 2.53 6.97 33.40
CA THR A 299 2.40 7.34 34.81
C THR A 299 1.08 6.84 35.40
N PRO A 300 0.97 6.69 36.74
CA PRO A 300 -0.28 6.25 37.37
C PRO A 300 -1.48 7.16 37.06
N GLU A 301 -1.26 8.45 36.83
CA GLU A 301 -2.30 9.43 36.52
C GLU A 301 -2.93 9.20 35.14
N ASN A 302 -2.22 8.54 34.26
CA ASN A 302 -2.62 8.32 32.85
C ASN A 302 -3.18 6.92 32.60
N ILE A 303 -3.26 6.04 33.60
CA ILE A 303 -3.74 4.66 33.46
C ILE A 303 -5.13 4.63 32.78
N GLU A 304 -6.07 5.48 33.22
CA GLU A 304 -7.42 5.50 32.65
C GLU A 304 -7.44 5.91 31.17
N GLY A 305 -6.51 6.77 30.74
CA GLY A 305 -6.35 7.12 29.32
C GLY A 305 -5.87 5.94 28.48
N PHE A 306 -4.89 5.17 28.96
CA PHE A 306 -4.42 3.95 28.30
C PHE A 306 -5.49 2.85 28.26
N LYS A 307 -6.23 2.66 29.38
CA LYS A 307 -7.38 1.75 29.42
C LYS A 307 -8.45 2.13 28.40
N ALA A 308 -8.75 3.42 28.28
CA ALA A 308 -9.73 3.92 27.31
C ALA A 308 -9.29 3.62 25.87
N MET A 309 -8.00 3.80 25.54
CA MET A 309 -7.47 3.40 24.22
C MET A 309 -7.62 1.89 24.00
N LEU A 310 -7.19 1.05 24.95
CA LEU A 310 -7.28 -0.40 24.83
C LEU A 310 -8.73 -0.88 24.67
N ILE A 311 -9.68 -0.34 25.44
CA ILE A 311 -11.10 -0.71 25.35
C ILE A 311 -11.66 -0.33 23.96
N CYS A 312 -11.45 0.91 23.50
CA CYS A 312 -11.95 1.37 22.20
C CYS A 312 -11.35 0.56 21.04
N ASN A 313 -10.04 0.33 21.08
CA ASN A 313 -9.35 -0.44 20.03
C ASN A 313 -9.80 -1.90 20.02
N THR A 314 -9.91 -2.54 21.19
CA THR A 314 -10.40 -3.92 21.29
C THR A 314 -11.82 -4.06 20.76
N LEU A 315 -12.73 -3.13 21.09
CA LEU A 315 -14.11 -3.15 20.59
C LEU A 315 -14.17 -2.92 19.08
N HIS A 316 -13.40 -1.98 18.56
CA HIS A 316 -13.33 -1.68 17.13
C HIS A 316 -12.85 -2.87 16.32
N ASP A 317 -11.71 -3.45 16.71
CA ASP A 317 -11.08 -4.54 15.96
C ASP A 317 -11.85 -5.85 16.10
N ALA A 318 -12.54 -6.07 17.24
CA ALA A 318 -13.42 -7.22 17.41
C ALA A 318 -14.75 -7.11 16.64
N ALA A 319 -15.21 -5.90 16.33
CA ALA A 319 -16.58 -5.68 15.85
C ALA A 319 -16.91 -6.49 14.57
N SER A 320 -15.95 -6.67 13.66
CA SER A 320 -16.13 -7.48 12.44
C SER A 320 -16.27 -8.97 12.70
N TYR A 321 -15.86 -9.45 13.87
CA TYR A 321 -15.94 -10.86 14.29
C TYR A 321 -17.15 -11.15 15.19
N LEU A 322 -17.92 -10.14 15.57
CA LEU A 322 -19.09 -10.23 16.43
C LEU A 322 -20.37 -10.38 15.60
N ASP A 323 -21.52 -9.99 16.13
CA ASP A 323 -22.81 -10.16 15.51
C ASP A 323 -23.14 -9.16 14.41
N GLN A 324 -24.28 -9.36 13.72
CA GLN A 324 -24.76 -8.48 12.65
C GLN A 324 -24.91 -7.03 13.10
N THR A 325 -25.30 -6.78 14.35
CA THR A 325 -25.42 -5.40 14.85
C THR A 325 -24.08 -4.69 14.87
N CYS A 326 -22.99 -5.37 15.21
CA CYS A 326 -21.65 -4.79 15.13
C CYS A 326 -21.23 -4.49 13.69
N ILE A 327 -21.51 -5.38 12.75
CA ILE A 327 -21.27 -5.15 11.31
C ILE A 327 -22.07 -3.94 10.83
N ASP A 328 -23.35 -3.83 11.16
CA ASP A 328 -24.18 -2.69 10.79
C ASP A 328 -23.64 -1.36 11.37
N LEU A 329 -23.05 -1.38 12.56
CA LEU A 329 -22.41 -0.22 13.17
C LEU A 329 -21.10 0.16 12.47
N LEU A 330 -20.31 -0.81 12.03
CA LEU A 330 -19.12 -0.56 11.20
C LEU A 330 -19.50 0.05 9.85
N ASP A 331 -20.56 -0.45 9.21
CA ASP A 331 -21.10 0.11 7.96
C ASP A 331 -21.56 1.56 8.13
N GLU A 332 -22.27 1.86 9.22
CA GLU A 332 -22.69 3.23 9.54
C GLU A 332 -21.50 4.16 9.79
N GLY A 333 -20.50 3.68 10.53
CA GLY A 333 -19.26 4.41 10.77
C GLY A 333 -18.52 4.68 9.46
N SER A 334 -18.34 3.65 8.63
CA SER A 334 -17.70 3.76 7.31
C SER A 334 -18.46 4.72 6.40
N SER A 335 -19.81 4.62 6.36
CA SER A 335 -20.65 5.54 5.57
C SER A 335 -20.46 7.00 6.01
N THR A 336 -20.36 7.24 7.31
CA THR A 336 -20.12 8.59 7.86
C THR A 336 -18.73 9.10 7.49
N ALA A 337 -17.71 8.29 7.65
CA ALA A 337 -16.31 8.64 7.34
C ALA A 337 -16.11 8.94 5.85
N MET A 338 -16.71 8.11 4.99
CA MET A 338 -16.61 8.24 3.53
C MET A 338 -17.53 9.33 2.96
N GLY A 339 -18.58 9.73 3.68
CA GLY A 339 -19.60 10.66 3.18
C GLY A 339 -20.54 10.05 2.13
N MET A 340 -20.57 8.71 2.02
CA MET A 340 -21.40 7.97 1.08
C MET A 340 -21.83 6.64 1.71
N PRO A 341 -22.93 6.01 1.24
CA PRO A 341 -23.36 4.71 1.76
C PRO A 341 -22.29 3.63 1.53
N VAL A 342 -21.95 2.94 2.60
CA VAL A 342 -21.12 1.73 2.61
C VAL A 342 -21.95 0.61 3.18
N LYS A 343 -21.86 -0.57 2.60
CA LYS A 343 -22.58 -1.74 3.07
C LYS A 343 -21.74 -3.00 2.89
N SER A 344 -21.53 -3.70 3.96
CA SER A 344 -20.87 -5.01 3.99
C SER A 344 -21.66 -6.06 3.22
N VAL A 345 -20.93 -6.93 2.53
CA VAL A 345 -21.46 -8.12 1.86
C VAL A 345 -20.82 -9.33 2.53
N LEU A 346 -21.60 -10.09 3.26
CA LEU A 346 -21.13 -11.16 4.14
C LEU A 346 -20.13 -12.13 3.47
N THR A 347 -20.39 -12.51 2.22
CA THR A 347 -19.49 -13.42 1.48
C THR A 347 -18.17 -12.79 1.11
N ASP A 348 -18.18 -11.49 0.84
CA ASP A 348 -17.00 -10.73 0.46
C ASP A 348 -16.13 -10.44 1.68
N ASP A 349 -16.77 -10.09 2.80
CA ASP A 349 -16.11 -9.90 4.09
C ASP A 349 -15.49 -11.21 4.58
N ALA A 350 -16.20 -12.34 4.45
CA ALA A 350 -15.68 -13.65 4.79
C ALA A 350 -14.46 -14.01 3.93
N TYR A 351 -14.51 -13.71 2.63
CA TYR A 351 -13.35 -13.89 1.74
C TYR A 351 -12.18 -12.99 2.16
N ALA A 352 -12.44 -11.73 2.49
CA ALA A 352 -11.41 -10.80 2.91
C ALA A 352 -10.69 -11.30 4.18
N ILE A 353 -11.45 -11.72 5.20
CA ILE A 353 -10.89 -12.28 6.44
C ILE A 353 -10.08 -13.57 6.17
N CYS A 354 -10.59 -14.47 5.33
CA CYS A 354 -9.82 -15.66 4.95
C CYS A 354 -8.55 -15.31 4.17
N SER A 355 -8.61 -14.32 3.28
CA SER A 355 -7.48 -13.88 2.46
C SER A 355 -6.41 -13.17 3.28
N GLU A 356 -6.80 -12.39 4.28
CA GLU A 356 -5.90 -11.71 5.22
C GLU A 356 -5.16 -12.73 6.11
N ASN A 357 -5.87 -13.72 6.63
CA ASN A 357 -5.34 -14.64 7.63
C ASN A 357 -4.72 -15.92 7.04
N LEU A 358 -5.23 -16.40 5.90
CA LEU A 358 -4.81 -17.64 5.23
C LEU A 358 -4.54 -17.43 3.74
N GLY A 359 -4.02 -16.26 3.37
CA GLY A 359 -3.89 -15.84 1.99
C GLY A 359 -3.05 -16.78 1.12
N MET A 360 -1.96 -17.33 1.64
CA MET A 360 -1.13 -18.29 0.89
C MET A 360 -1.86 -19.62 0.65
N ALA A 361 -2.69 -20.06 1.58
CA ALA A 361 -3.53 -21.25 1.39
C ALA A 361 -4.57 -21.03 0.26
N ILE A 362 -5.24 -19.88 0.25
CA ILE A 362 -6.15 -19.49 -0.84
C ILE A 362 -5.37 -19.37 -2.16
N GLY A 363 -4.19 -18.72 -2.11
CA GLY A 363 -3.31 -18.56 -3.27
C GLY A 363 -2.95 -19.89 -3.91
N LYS A 364 -2.64 -20.89 -3.09
CA LYS A 364 -2.36 -22.25 -3.58
C LYS A 364 -3.60 -22.87 -4.25
N MET A 365 -4.76 -22.82 -3.59
CA MET A 365 -6.02 -23.33 -4.16
C MET A 365 -6.32 -22.65 -5.51
N TYR A 366 -6.19 -21.33 -5.56
CA TYR A 366 -6.45 -20.53 -6.75
C TYR A 366 -5.50 -20.85 -7.90
N THR A 367 -4.20 -20.92 -7.63
CA THR A 367 -3.19 -21.14 -8.68
C THR A 367 -3.16 -22.57 -9.18
N ASP A 368 -3.46 -23.56 -8.34
CA ASP A 368 -3.57 -24.96 -8.75
C ASP A 368 -4.71 -25.16 -9.78
N GLU A 369 -5.79 -24.35 -9.73
CA GLU A 369 -6.95 -24.49 -10.63
C GLU A 369 -6.89 -23.53 -11.82
N TYR A 370 -6.47 -22.26 -11.62
CA TYR A 370 -6.67 -21.20 -12.62
C TYR A 370 -5.40 -20.70 -13.29
N VAL A 371 -4.20 -21.13 -12.86
CA VAL A 371 -2.94 -20.58 -13.40
C VAL A 371 -2.04 -21.67 -13.95
N SER A 372 -1.86 -21.68 -15.27
CA SER A 372 -1.03 -22.70 -15.91
C SER A 372 0.48 -22.46 -15.66
N PRO A 373 1.29 -23.52 -15.60
CA PRO A 373 2.75 -23.35 -15.57
C PRO A 373 3.30 -22.64 -16.81
N GLU A 374 2.57 -22.69 -17.93
CA GLU A 374 2.95 -21.98 -19.16
C GLU A 374 2.75 -20.47 -19.03
N THR A 375 1.66 -20.01 -18.41
CA THR A 375 1.44 -18.60 -18.06
C THR A 375 2.62 -18.04 -17.27
N LYS A 376 3.03 -18.73 -16.19
CA LYS A 376 4.18 -18.34 -15.36
C LYS A 376 5.45 -18.23 -16.21
N LYS A 377 5.74 -19.22 -17.03
CA LYS A 377 6.92 -19.27 -17.90
C LYS A 377 6.91 -18.15 -18.95
N ASN A 378 5.76 -17.88 -19.57
CA ASN A 378 5.63 -16.84 -20.58
C ASN A 378 5.92 -15.46 -19.96
N VAL A 379 5.36 -15.16 -18.80
CA VAL A 379 5.58 -13.89 -18.09
C VAL A 379 7.05 -13.76 -17.65
N GLN A 380 7.68 -14.84 -17.17
CA GLN A 380 9.12 -14.86 -16.88
C GLN A 380 9.96 -14.53 -18.14
N GLY A 381 9.55 -15.02 -19.32
CA GLY A 381 10.19 -14.70 -20.59
C GLY A 381 10.09 -13.21 -20.93
N ILE A 382 8.89 -12.61 -20.77
CA ILE A 382 8.68 -11.18 -20.98
C ILE A 382 9.58 -10.36 -20.04
N ILE A 383 9.65 -10.71 -18.76
CA ILE A 383 10.51 -10.02 -17.79
C ILE A 383 11.98 -10.07 -18.22
N ALA A 384 12.47 -11.24 -18.67
CA ALA A 384 13.85 -11.38 -19.13
C ALA A 384 14.15 -10.47 -20.34
N ASP A 385 13.22 -10.35 -21.30
CA ASP A 385 13.36 -9.47 -22.44
C ASP A 385 13.34 -7.99 -22.02
N VAL A 386 12.45 -7.60 -21.10
CA VAL A 386 12.38 -6.23 -20.56
C VAL A 386 13.67 -5.88 -19.82
N VAL A 387 14.17 -6.74 -18.92
CA VAL A 387 15.44 -6.53 -18.19
C VAL A 387 16.61 -6.36 -19.16
N LYS A 388 16.67 -7.18 -20.21
CA LYS A 388 17.71 -7.08 -21.25
C LYS A 388 17.65 -5.72 -21.96
N LEU A 389 16.45 -5.25 -22.28
CA LEU A 389 16.26 -3.96 -22.93
C LEU A 389 16.66 -2.81 -21.99
N TYR A 390 16.26 -2.86 -20.71
CA TYR A 390 16.66 -1.87 -19.71
C TYR A 390 18.18 -1.76 -19.57
N LYS A 391 18.90 -2.87 -19.52
CA LYS A 391 20.38 -2.87 -19.49
C LYS A 391 20.98 -2.17 -20.71
N ASN A 392 20.41 -2.42 -21.90
CA ASN A 392 20.84 -1.74 -23.11
C ASN A 392 20.58 -0.22 -23.03
N ARG A 393 19.39 0.19 -22.58
CA ARG A 393 19.04 1.61 -22.40
C ARG A 393 20.00 2.29 -21.43
N LEU A 394 20.19 1.74 -20.22
CA LEU A 394 21.10 2.29 -19.20
C LEU A 394 22.53 2.42 -19.72
N SER A 395 23.00 1.46 -20.53
CA SER A 395 24.34 1.52 -21.15
C SER A 395 24.50 2.71 -22.10
N ASN A 396 23.40 3.24 -22.66
CA ASN A 396 23.40 4.30 -23.68
C ASN A 396 22.92 5.66 -23.15
N ILE A 397 22.58 5.77 -21.86
CA ILE A 397 22.18 7.05 -21.24
C ILE A 397 23.37 8.02 -21.27
N ASP A 398 23.18 9.20 -21.86
CA ASP A 398 24.23 10.20 -22.08
C ASP A 398 24.49 11.12 -20.89
N TRP A 399 23.49 11.31 -20.01
CA TRP A 399 23.60 12.20 -18.85
C TRP A 399 24.19 11.52 -17.60
N MET A 400 24.36 10.20 -17.61
CA MET A 400 24.86 9.40 -16.50
C MET A 400 26.31 8.99 -16.76
N SER A 401 27.17 9.09 -15.76
CA SER A 401 28.56 8.64 -15.82
C SER A 401 28.66 7.12 -16.02
N GLU A 402 29.80 6.66 -16.52
CA GLU A 402 30.05 5.21 -16.67
C GLU A 402 29.97 4.49 -15.33
N GLU A 403 30.46 5.10 -14.24
CA GLU A 403 30.42 4.51 -12.90
C GLU A 403 28.97 4.22 -12.46
N THR A 404 28.09 5.21 -12.56
CA THR A 404 26.69 5.06 -12.17
C THR A 404 25.96 4.10 -13.10
N ARG A 405 26.22 4.14 -14.43
CA ARG A 405 25.64 3.17 -15.38
C ARG A 405 25.99 1.73 -15.03
N GLN A 406 27.23 1.43 -14.67
CA GLN A 406 27.65 0.08 -14.29
C GLN A 406 26.93 -0.40 -13.02
N LYS A 407 26.79 0.45 -12.00
CA LYS A 407 26.06 0.12 -10.78
C LYS A 407 24.56 -0.10 -11.04
N ALA A 408 23.95 0.69 -11.93
CA ALA A 408 22.58 0.51 -12.36
C ALA A 408 22.38 -0.84 -13.10
N ILE A 409 23.31 -1.21 -13.96
CA ILE A 409 23.30 -2.51 -14.65
C ILE A 409 23.50 -3.66 -13.66
N GLU A 410 24.43 -3.53 -12.70
CA GLU A 410 24.63 -4.50 -11.63
C GLU A 410 23.34 -4.69 -10.79
N LYS A 411 22.58 -3.62 -10.55
CA LYS A 411 21.28 -3.72 -9.85
C LYS A 411 20.28 -4.56 -10.63
N LEU A 412 20.21 -4.39 -11.94
CA LEU A 412 19.39 -5.25 -12.82
C LEU A 412 19.93 -6.70 -12.94
N ASP A 413 21.25 -6.92 -12.80
CA ASP A 413 21.82 -8.26 -12.78
C ASP A 413 21.45 -9.04 -11.51
N HIS A 414 21.17 -8.32 -10.42
CA HIS A 414 20.77 -8.90 -9.13
C HIS A 414 19.26 -8.85 -8.89
N LEU A 415 18.47 -8.37 -9.88
CA LEU A 415 17.02 -8.30 -9.78
C LEU A 415 16.42 -9.68 -9.57
N ARG A 416 15.70 -9.86 -8.46
CA ARG A 416 14.92 -11.07 -8.19
C ARG A 416 13.57 -10.99 -8.88
N VAL A 417 13.09 -12.14 -9.33
CA VAL A 417 11.84 -12.20 -10.11
C VAL A 417 10.90 -13.23 -9.51
N ARG A 418 9.78 -12.77 -8.98
CA ARG A 418 8.71 -13.60 -8.45
C ARG A 418 7.48 -13.45 -9.33
N VAL A 419 7.00 -14.57 -9.90
CA VAL A 419 5.90 -14.55 -10.88
C VAL A 419 4.86 -15.58 -10.50
N ALA A 420 3.62 -15.14 -10.52
CA ALA A 420 2.39 -15.90 -10.33
C ALA A 420 2.27 -16.57 -8.96
N TYR A 421 3.15 -17.49 -8.62
CA TYR A 421 3.11 -18.27 -7.38
C TYR A 421 4.48 -18.81 -6.99
N PRO A 422 4.73 -19.14 -5.71
CA PRO A 422 5.99 -19.73 -5.25
C PRO A 422 6.29 -21.07 -5.91
N ASP A 423 7.59 -21.37 -6.12
CA ASP A 423 8.02 -22.69 -6.60
C ASP A 423 8.02 -23.75 -5.49
N ASP A 424 8.20 -23.31 -4.24
CA ASP A 424 8.23 -24.19 -3.06
C ASP A 424 7.14 -23.78 -2.05
N TRP A 425 6.04 -24.52 -2.06
CA TRP A 425 4.93 -24.30 -1.13
C TRP A 425 5.19 -24.81 0.30
N SER A 426 6.23 -25.62 0.51
CA SER A 426 6.56 -26.11 1.86
C SER A 426 7.02 -25.00 2.82
N LYS A 427 7.35 -23.84 2.29
CA LYS A 427 7.72 -22.64 3.06
C LYS A 427 6.52 -21.91 3.71
N TYR A 428 5.30 -22.37 3.47
CA TYR A 428 4.03 -21.79 3.95
C TYR A 428 3.21 -22.85 4.68
N ASP A 429 3.88 -23.58 5.58
CA ASP A 429 3.25 -24.65 6.37
C ASP A 429 2.35 -24.06 7.44
N VAL A 430 1.10 -24.45 7.44
CA VAL A 430 0.06 -24.08 8.43
C VAL A 430 -0.44 -25.28 9.22
N SER A 431 0.32 -26.39 9.23
CA SER A 431 -0.09 -27.66 9.84
C SER A 431 -0.26 -27.59 11.36
N ASP A 432 0.31 -26.62 12.02
CA ASP A 432 0.16 -26.35 13.46
C ASP A 432 -1.10 -25.54 13.81
N ILE A 433 -1.76 -24.94 12.81
CA ILE A 433 -3.02 -24.22 13.03
C ILE A 433 -4.16 -25.24 13.18
N VAL A 434 -4.78 -25.26 14.34
CA VAL A 434 -5.95 -26.08 14.65
C VAL A 434 -7.02 -25.19 15.25
N LEU A 435 -8.05 -24.87 14.46
CA LEU A 435 -9.17 -24.05 14.91
C LEU A 435 -10.03 -24.82 15.93
N PRO A 436 -10.52 -24.19 17.00
CA PRO A 436 -11.32 -24.85 18.02
C PRO A 436 -12.70 -25.30 17.50
N GLU A 437 -13.09 -26.55 17.68
CA GLU A 437 -14.37 -27.10 17.20
C GLU A 437 -15.61 -26.31 17.68
N ASN A 438 -15.57 -25.71 18.86
CA ASN A 438 -16.67 -24.93 19.46
C ASN A 438 -16.21 -23.50 19.85
N GLY A 439 -15.17 -23.02 19.19
CA GLY A 439 -14.63 -21.67 19.39
C GLY A 439 -15.54 -20.56 18.86
N THR A 440 -15.11 -19.35 19.09
CA THR A 440 -15.63 -18.16 18.45
C THR A 440 -14.67 -17.73 17.35
N LEU A 441 -15.08 -16.82 16.45
CA LEU A 441 -14.17 -16.25 15.47
C LEU A 441 -12.96 -15.55 16.11
N ILE A 442 -13.13 -14.94 17.27
CA ILE A 442 -12.00 -14.34 18.01
C ILE A 442 -11.02 -15.44 18.43
N ASP A 443 -11.50 -16.61 18.89
CA ASP A 443 -10.61 -17.74 19.22
C ASP A 443 -9.86 -18.24 17.99
N ASP A 444 -10.52 -18.32 16.84
CA ASP A 444 -9.89 -18.72 15.57
C ASP A 444 -8.77 -17.74 15.18
N ILE A 445 -9.07 -16.45 15.23
CA ILE A 445 -8.09 -15.39 14.92
C ILE A 445 -6.92 -15.41 15.89
N LEU A 446 -7.13 -15.64 17.20
CA LEU A 446 -6.04 -15.76 18.17
C LEU A 446 -5.12 -16.95 17.87
N VAL A 447 -5.66 -18.08 17.44
CA VAL A 447 -4.85 -19.25 17.04
C VAL A 447 -4.02 -18.93 15.81
N ILE A 448 -4.61 -18.29 14.81
CA ILE A 448 -3.89 -17.89 13.58
C ILE A 448 -2.82 -16.83 13.91
N ASN A 449 -3.15 -15.80 14.69
CA ASN A 449 -2.20 -14.76 15.08
C ASN A 449 -1.01 -15.33 15.85
N LYS A 450 -1.21 -16.35 16.66
CA LYS A 450 -0.11 -17.03 17.36
C LYS A 450 0.84 -17.71 16.38
N HIS A 451 0.32 -18.38 15.35
CA HIS A 451 1.14 -18.97 14.28
C HIS A 451 1.96 -17.89 13.56
N LEU A 452 1.30 -16.79 13.13
CA LEU A 452 1.95 -15.69 12.44
C LEU A 452 3.04 -15.01 13.30
N ALA A 453 2.79 -14.85 14.60
CA ALA A 453 3.79 -14.33 15.54
C ALA A 453 5.02 -15.23 15.65
N ASN A 454 4.84 -16.56 15.64
CA ASN A 454 5.95 -17.52 15.63
C ASN A 454 6.75 -17.44 14.34
N GLU A 455 6.11 -17.39 13.17
CA GLU A 455 6.77 -17.18 11.88
C GLU A 455 7.59 -15.88 11.85
N LEU A 456 7.02 -14.80 12.40
CA LEU A 456 7.69 -13.51 12.52
C LEU A 456 8.96 -13.62 13.38
N LEU A 457 8.85 -14.28 14.54
CA LEU A 457 9.97 -14.50 15.45
C LEU A 457 11.07 -15.33 14.79
N GLU A 458 10.71 -16.42 14.10
CA GLU A 458 11.65 -17.25 13.35
C GLU A 458 12.38 -16.45 12.26
N SER A 459 11.68 -15.55 11.59
CA SER A 459 12.27 -14.72 10.53
C SER A 459 13.33 -13.73 11.02
N LEU A 460 13.36 -13.43 12.32
CA LEU A 460 14.35 -12.55 12.96
C LEU A 460 15.63 -13.28 13.40
N THR A 461 15.62 -14.61 13.44
CA THR A 461 16.71 -15.40 14.06
C THR A 461 17.72 -15.98 13.08
N GLY A 462 17.63 -15.61 11.80
CA GLY A 462 18.54 -16.12 10.76
C GLY A 462 18.59 -15.20 9.54
N PRO A 463 19.33 -15.58 8.51
CA PRO A 463 19.34 -14.84 7.25
C PRO A 463 17.96 -14.93 6.59
N ILE A 464 17.60 -13.88 5.86
CA ILE A 464 16.34 -13.84 5.10
C ILE A 464 16.30 -14.97 4.07
N ASP A 465 15.21 -15.73 4.07
CA ASP A 465 14.90 -16.63 2.96
C ASP A 465 14.37 -15.84 1.76
N LEU A 466 15.26 -15.51 0.85
CA LEU A 466 14.96 -14.69 -0.33
C LEU A 466 14.04 -15.40 -1.34
N GLU A 467 13.82 -16.72 -1.18
CA GLU A 467 12.87 -17.47 -2.00
C GLU A 467 11.46 -17.52 -1.39
N LYS A 468 11.30 -17.14 -0.11
CA LYS A 468 9.99 -17.01 0.53
C LYS A 468 9.32 -15.72 0.05
N TRP A 469 8.08 -15.82 -0.39
CA TRP A 469 7.26 -14.65 -0.72
C TRP A 469 6.76 -14.01 0.56
N VAL A 470 6.91 -12.70 0.66
CA VAL A 470 6.47 -11.92 1.81
C VAL A 470 5.58 -10.80 1.31
N GLY A 471 4.50 -10.52 2.03
CA GLY A 471 3.58 -9.44 1.76
C GLY A 471 2.27 -9.93 1.13
N LEU A 472 2.18 -10.01 -0.21
CA LEU A 472 0.93 -10.34 -0.89
C LEU A 472 0.85 -11.81 -1.30
N SER A 473 -0.35 -12.37 -1.26
CA SER A 473 -0.64 -13.74 -1.70
C SER A 473 -0.95 -13.81 -3.20
N PRO A 474 -0.76 -14.98 -3.85
CA PRO A 474 -0.85 -15.11 -5.30
C PRO A 474 -2.15 -14.64 -5.96
N GLN A 475 -3.30 -14.78 -5.30
CA GLN A 475 -4.60 -14.36 -5.85
C GLN A 475 -4.82 -12.85 -5.81
N THR A 476 -3.92 -12.07 -5.18
CA THR A 476 -4.04 -10.61 -5.12
C THR A 476 -3.86 -9.99 -6.51
N ILE A 477 -4.63 -8.94 -6.80
CA ILE A 477 -4.47 -8.17 -8.04
C ILE A 477 -3.43 -7.09 -7.79
N ASN A 478 -2.17 -7.45 -7.94
CA ASN A 478 -1.07 -6.50 -7.76
C ASN A 478 0.19 -6.96 -8.50
N ALA A 479 1.04 -5.97 -8.76
CA ALA A 479 2.45 -6.12 -9.06
C ALA A 479 3.20 -5.07 -8.24
N PHE A 480 4.42 -5.33 -7.82
CA PHE A 480 5.22 -4.34 -7.08
C PHE A 480 6.71 -4.65 -7.16
N TYR A 481 7.51 -3.59 -7.10
CA TYR A 481 8.93 -3.68 -6.84
C TYR A 481 9.20 -3.54 -5.33
N ASN A 482 10.00 -4.45 -4.77
CA ASN A 482 10.46 -4.34 -3.39
C ASN A 482 11.92 -3.88 -3.36
N PRO A 483 12.20 -2.66 -2.90
CA PRO A 483 13.56 -2.13 -2.86
C PRO A 483 14.48 -2.85 -1.86
N THR A 484 13.91 -3.42 -0.77
CA THR A 484 14.71 -4.01 0.32
C THR A 484 15.28 -5.39 -0.01
N ASP A 485 14.81 -6.03 -1.06
CA ASP A 485 15.38 -7.28 -1.59
C ASP A 485 15.64 -7.23 -3.10
N ASN A 486 15.51 -6.05 -3.71
CA ASN A 486 15.68 -5.80 -5.13
C ASN A 486 14.89 -6.80 -5.98
N SER A 487 13.58 -6.91 -5.74
CA SER A 487 12.72 -7.86 -6.44
C SER A 487 11.54 -7.20 -7.15
N ILE A 488 11.13 -7.77 -8.28
CA ILE A 488 9.81 -7.55 -8.85
C ILE A 488 8.91 -8.75 -8.55
N ASN A 489 7.66 -8.44 -8.24
CA ASN A 489 6.67 -9.39 -7.78
C ASN A 489 5.41 -9.23 -8.63
N ILE A 490 5.08 -10.20 -9.48
CA ILE A 490 3.91 -10.18 -10.36
C ILE A 490 2.95 -11.27 -9.87
N MET A 491 1.87 -10.86 -9.21
CA MET A 491 0.90 -11.80 -8.63
C MET A 491 0.04 -12.47 -9.71
N ALA A 492 -0.35 -13.73 -9.46
CA ALA A 492 -1.19 -14.50 -10.37
C ALA A 492 -2.54 -13.82 -10.64
N GLY A 493 -3.12 -13.18 -9.62
CA GLY A 493 -4.37 -12.45 -9.76
C GLY A 493 -4.33 -11.35 -10.82
N ALA A 494 -3.18 -10.69 -11.00
CA ALA A 494 -2.99 -9.67 -12.01
C ALA A 494 -2.87 -10.24 -13.45
N LEU A 495 -2.60 -11.55 -13.59
CA LEU A 495 -2.42 -12.20 -14.89
C LEU A 495 -3.76 -12.60 -15.50
N GLY A 496 -4.50 -11.61 -15.98
CA GLY A 496 -5.80 -11.83 -16.64
C GLY A 496 -6.43 -10.54 -17.17
N GLY A 497 -7.63 -10.65 -17.73
CA GLY A 497 -8.38 -9.50 -18.22
C GLY A 497 -7.63 -8.72 -19.32
N VAL A 498 -7.64 -7.38 -19.21
CA VAL A 498 -6.92 -6.49 -20.15
C VAL A 498 -5.40 -6.52 -19.94
N LEU A 499 -4.94 -6.92 -18.75
CA LEU A 499 -3.51 -6.92 -18.40
C LEU A 499 -2.76 -8.03 -19.13
N TYR A 500 -3.32 -9.23 -19.19
CA TYR A 500 -2.65 -10.38 -19.80
C TYR A 500 -3.61 -11.42 -20.36
N THR A 501 -3.21 -12.01 -21.48
CA THR A 501 -3.81 -13.23 -22.03
C THR A 501 -2.73 -14.08 -22.70
N ASP A 502 -2.74 -15.41 -22.49
CA ASP A 502 -1.75 -16.35 -23.01
C ASP A 502 -1.58 -16.32 -24.54
N ASN A 503 -2.64 -15.93 -25.27
CA ASN A 503 -2.64 -15.90 -26.73
C ASN A 503 -2.81 -14.47 -27.28
N GLY A 504 -2.46 -13.45 -26.48
CA GLY A 504 -2.52 -12.05 -26.89
C GLY A 504 -1.57 -11.73 -28.06
N SER A 505 -1.92 -10.72 -28.85
CA SER A 505 -0.98 -10.17 -29.83
C SER A 505 0.21 -9.52 -29.11
N ILE A 506 1.28 -9.22 -29.85
CA ILE A 506 2.43 -8.53 -29.25
C ILE A 506 2.06 -7.15 -28.72
N GLU A 507 1.15 -6.44 -29.40
CA GLU A 507 0.63 -5.14 -28.97
C GLU A 507 -0.13 -5.26 -27.65
N GLN A 508 -0.97 -6.30 -27.49
CA GLN A 508 -1.66 -6.58 -26.23
C GLN A 508 -0.68 -6.95 -25.12
N THR A 509 0.34 -7.74 -25.44
CA THR A 509 1.36 -8.11 -24.46
C THR A 509 2.17 -6.91 -24.00
N LEU A 510 2.66 -6.07 -24.93
CA LEU A 510 3.46 -4.90 -24.59
C LEU A 510 2.62 -3.79 -23.96
N GLY A 511 1.40 -3.52 -24.46
CA GLY A 511 0.51 -2.50 -23.89
C GLY A 511 -0.07 -2.87 -22.53
N GLY A 512 -0.22 -4.18 -22.25
CA GLY A 512 -0.73 -4.73 -20.99
C GLY A 512 0.40 -5.09 -20.01
N VAL A 513 0.65 -6.40 -19.82
CA VAL A 513 1.60 -6.93 -18.86
C VAL A 513 3.03 -6.43 -19.06
N GLY A 514 3.44 -6.18 -20.30
CA GLY A 514 4.76 -5.62 -20.61
C GLY A 514 4.97 -4.25 -19.96
N THR A 515 3.97 -3.36 -20.09
CA THR A 515 4.01 -2.04 -19.44
C THR A 515 4.04 -2.18 -17.92
N MET A 516 3.22 -3.07 -17.32
CA MET A 516 3.23 -3.33 -15.89
C MET A 516 4.61 -3.82 -15.41
N ILE A 517 5.20 -4.79 -16.09
CA ILE A 517 6.55 -5.31 -15.79
C ILE A 517 7.61 -4.19 -15.88
N ALA A 518 7.56 -3.38 -16.92
CA ALA A 518 8.50 -2.30 -17.13
C ALA A 518 8.32 -1.18 -16.09
N HIS A 519 7.09 -0.94 -15.60
CA HIS A 519 6.78 -0.05 -14.51
C HIS A 519 7.48 -0.53 -13.23
N GLU A 520 7.29 -1.81 -12.85
CA GLU A 520 7.92 -2.36 -11.66
C GLU A 520 9.45 -2.35 -11.72
N ILE A 521 10.03 -2.63 -12.89
CA ILE A 521 11.49 -2.52 -13.07
C ILE A 521 11.95 -1.08 -12.91
N THR A 522 11.16 -0.10 -13.39
CA THR A 522 11.51 1.33 -13.28
C THR A 522 11.52 1.79 -11.82
N HIS A 523 10.69 1.22 -10.95
CA HIS A 523 10.73 1.50 -9.51
C HIS A 523 12.09 1.20 -8.87
N GLY A 524 12.90 0.33 -9.45
CA GLY A 524 14.30 0.15 -9.05
C GLY A 524 15.15 1.43 -9.20
N PHE A 525 14.68 2.41 -9.98
CA PHE A 525 15.40 3.62 -10.38
C PHE A 525 14.58 4.91 -10.17
N ASP A 526 13.41 4.84 -9.57
CA ASP A 526 12.59 6.00 -9.20
C ASP A 526 13.18 6.76 -7.99
N THR A 527 12.47 7.74 -7.46
CA THR A 527 12.92 8.59 -6.36
C THR A 527 13.10 7.83 -5.03
N MET A 528 12.46 6.69 -4.86
CA MET A 528 12.62 5.82 -3.70
C MET A 528 13.60 4.68 -3.99
N GLY A 529 13.35 3.88 -5.00
CA GLY A 529 14.18 2.71 -5.32
C GLY A 529 15.61 3.05 -5.66
N SER A 530 15.86 4.25 -6.22
CA SER A 530 17.22 4.75 -6.49
C SER A 530 18.11 4.92 -5.25
N GLN A 531 17.52 4.95 -4.05
CA GLN A 531 18.24 5.05 -2.78
C GLN A 531 18.80 3.70 -2.30
N TYR A 532 18.34 2.60 -2.89
CA TYR A 532 18.74 1.24 -2.52
C TYR A 532 19.71 0.64 -3.54
N ASP A 533 20.74 -0.02 -3.05
CA ASP A 533 21.73 -0.69 -3.91
C ASP A 533 21.24 -2.02 -4.50
N LYS A 534 22.09 -2.72 -5.22
CA LYS A 534 21.79 -3.99 -5.89
C LYS A 534 21.38 -5.13 -4.95
N ASP A 535 21.77 -5.04 -3.68
CA ASP A 535 21.49 -6.06 -2.67
C ASP A 535 20.27 -5.69 -1.81
N GLY A 536 19.69 -4.49 -2.00
CA GLY A 536 18.53 -3.98 -1.27
C GLY A 536 18.87 -3.15 -0.03
N ASN A 537 20.13 -2.77 0.16
CA ASN A 537 20.53 -1.89 1.25
C ASN A 537 20.24 -0.43 0.91
N LEU A 538 19.76 0.34 1.87
CA LEU A 538 19.67 1.80 1.79
C LEU A 538 21.09 2.39 1.77
N ASN A 539 21.65 2.52 0.59
CA ASN A 539 23.04 2.89 0.35
C ASN A 539 23.17 3.74 -0.92
N ASN A 540 23.78 4.91 -0.81
CA ASN A 540 24.02 5.75 -1.97
C ASN A 540 25.06 5.12 -2.91
N TRP A 541 24.62 4.80 -4.13
CA TRP A 541 25.44 4.21 -5.18
C TRP A 541 25.67 5.17 -6.37
N TRP A 542 25.12 6.39 -6.32
CA TRP A 542 25.25 7.42 -7.32
C TRP A 542 26.55 8.23 -7.14
N THR A 543 27.05 8.84 -8.21
CA THR A 543 27.90 10.01 -8.06
C THR A 543 27.04 11.23 -7.71
N ASP A 544 27.63 12.25 -7.07
CA ASP A 544 26.90 13.46 -6.68
C ASP A 544 26.34 14.20 -7.91
N GLU A 545 27.11 14.23 -9.01
CA GLU A 545 26.73 14.87 -10.26
C GLU A 545 25.57 14.16 -10.96
N ASP A 546 25.59 12.83 -10.99
CA ASP A 546 24.53 12.03 -11.62
C ASP A 546 23.24 12.10 -10.80
N PHE A 547 23.35 12.05 -9.47
CA PHE A 547 22.20 12.21 -8.60
C PHE A 547 21.55 13.59 -8.77
N ALA A 548 22.36 14.66 -8.83
CA ALA A 548 21.83 16.01 -9.10
C ALA A 548 21.16 16.10 -10.49
N ALA A 549 21.71 15.41 -11.50
CA ALA A 549 21.11 15.34 -12.83
C ALA A 549 19.78 14.55 -12.85
N PHE A 550 19.66 13.50 -12.05
CA PHE A 550 18.42 12.75 -11.83
C PHE A 550 17.36 13.64 -11.16
N VAL A 551 17.69 14.27 -10.03
CA VAL A 551 16.80 15.18 -9.30
C VAL A 551 16.30 16.30 -10.22
N ALA A 552 17.16 16.92 -11.02
CA ALA A 552 16.74 17.97 -11.95
C ALA A 552 15.75 17.50 -13.03
N ARG A 553 15.70 16.21 -13.34
CA ARG A 553 14.72 15.60 -14.26
C ARG A 553 13.40 15.31 -13.55
N THR A 554 13.48 14.74 -12.37
CA THR A 554 12.28 14.42 -11.56
C THR A 554 11.58 15.70 -11.08
N ASP A 555 12.31 16.78 -10.79
CA ASP A 555 11.73 18.11 -10.47
C ASP A 555 10.84 18.65 -11.61
N LYS A 556 11.18 18.38 -12.88
CA LYS A 556 10.32 18.79 -14.00
C LYS A 556 9.03 17.97 -14.04
N VAL A 557 9.12 16.68 -13.72
CA VAL A 557 7.94 15.81 -13.63
C VAL A 557 7.03 16.29 -12.51
N ASN A 558 7.58 16.53 -11.32
CA ASN A 558 6.88 17.10 -10.18
C ASN A 558 6.17 18.42 -10.56
N ALA A 559 6.91 19.38 -11.12
CA ALA A 559 6.36 20.69 -11.49
C ALA A 559 5.23 20.58 -12.52
N TYR A 560 5.34 19.66 -13.48
CA TYR A 560 4.30 19.44 -14.49
C TYR A 560 3.02 18.90 -13.86
N PHE A 561 3.10 17.82 -13.07
CA PHE A 561 1.94 17.22 -12.41
C PHE A 561 1.30 18.18 -11.39
N SER A 562 2.10 18.89 -10.61
CA SER A 562 1.60 19.92 -9.66
C SER A 562 0.89 21.09 -10.35
N SER A 563 1.01 21.25 -11.67
CA SER A 563 0.30 22.27 -12.45
C SER A 563 -1.08 21.81 -12.93
N ILE A 564 -1.43 20.53 -12.75
CA ILE A 564 -2.68 19.95 -13.25
C ILE A 564 -3.75 20.04 -12.17
N GLU A 565 -4.86 20.73 -12.49
CA GLU A 565 -6.05 20.77 -11.65
C GLU A 565 -6.88 19.50 -11.90
N ALA A 566 -6.89 18.58 -10.91
CA ALA A 566 -7.63 17.32 -11.02
C ALA A 566 -9.11 17.46 -10.63
N LEU A 567 -9.40 18.33 -9.65
CA LEU A 567 -10.75 18.70 -9.21
C LEU A 567 -10.81 20.20 -9.02
N PRO A 568 -12.00 20.85 -9.07
CA PRO A 568 -12.11 22.30 -8.94
C PRO A 568 -11.37 22.87 -7.71
N GLY A 569 -10.30 23.62 -7.96
CA GLY A 569 -9.43 24.20 -6.94
C GLY A 569 -8.47 23.23 -6.26
N GLN A 570 -8.40 21.97 -6.71
CA GLN A 570 -7.52 20.94 -6.15
C GLN A 570 -6.57 20.42 -7.23
N PHE A 571 -5.28 20.56 -6.99
CA PHE A 571 -4.21 20.16 -7.90
C PHE A 571 -3.63 18.81 -7.48
N VAL A 572 -3.04 18.12 -8.45
CA VAL A 572 -2.26 16.89 -8.17
C VAL A 572 -1.06 17.27 -7.28
N ASP A 573 -0.79 16.49 -6.26
CA ASP A 573 0.46 16.59 -5.50
C ASP A 573 1.58 15.87 -6.28
N GLY A 574 2.27 16.60 -7.16
CA GLY A 574 3.34 16.03 -7.99
C GLY A 574 4.51 15.49 -7.18
N GLN A 575 4.73 15.96 -5.94
CA GLN A 575 5.75 15.40 -5.06
C GLN A 575 5.32 14.03 -4.49
N LEU A 576 4.04 13.86 -4.20
CA LEU A 576 3.49 12.58 -3.75
C LEU A 576 3.50 11.54 -4.87
N THR A 577 3.14 11.95 -6.09
CA THR A 577 2.97 11.04 -7.24
C THR A 577 4.23 10.80 -8.06
N ILE A 578 5.37 11.40 -7.70
CA ILE A 578 6.57 11.43 -8.54
C ILE A 578 7.15 10.04 -8.81
N GLY A 579 7.16 9.12 -7.84
CA GLY A 579 7.68 7.77 -7.99
C GLY A 579 6.91 7.03 -9.08
N GLU A 580 5.59 7.00 -8.96
CA GLU A 580 4.67 6.35 -9.87
C GLU A 580 4.71 6.96 -11.28
N THR A 581 4.78 8.28 -11.35
CA THR A 581 4.85 8.99 -12.64
C THR A 581 6.15 8.69 -13.38
N VAL A 582 7.27 8.64 -12.67
CA VAL A 582 8.57 8.27 -13.25
C VAL A 582 8.56 6.82 -13.73
N ALA A 583 7.90 5.92 -12.99
CA ALA A 583 7.73 4.53 -13.36
C ALA A 583 6.87 4.38 -14.62
N ASP A 584 5.76 5.08 -14.74
CA ASP A 584 4.91 5.10 -15.94
C ASP A 584 5.66 5.60 -17.19
N LEU A 585 6.39 6.70 -17.07
CA LEU A 585 7.20 7.24 -18.16
C LEU A 585 8.29 6.27 -18.61
N GLY A 586 9.00 5.65 -17.68
CA GLY A 586 10.02 4.64 -17.95
C GLY A 586 9.44 3.41 -18.61
N ALA A 587 8.30 2.93 -18.14
CA ALA A 587 7.59 1.77 -18.68
C ALA A 587 7.19 1.96 -20.14
N LEU A 588 6.46 3.04 -20.42
CA LEU A 588 5.98 3.28 -21.79
C LEU A 588 7.14 3.53 -22.75
N SER A 589 8.17 4.28 -22.33
CA SER A 589 9.39 4.48 -23.09
C SER A 589 10.07 3.15 -23.45
N CYS A 590 10.16 2.23 -22.47
CA CYS A 590 10.75 0.90 -22.66
C CYS A 590 9.93 0.06 -23.65
N MET A 591 8.62 0.04 -23.52
CA MET A 591 7.75 -0.74 -24.41
C MET A 591 7.74 -0.20 -25.83
N LEU A 592 7.78 1.12 -26.04
CA LEU A 592 7.89 1.73 -27.37
C LEU A 592 9.24 1.41 -28.04
N GLU A 593 10.33 1.32 -27.27
CA GLU A 593 11.61 0.87 -27.82
C GLU A 593 11.56 -0.61 -28.20
N MET A 594 10.93 -1.46 -27.37
CA MET A 594 10.74 -2.88 -27.69
C MET A 594 9.89 -3.06 -28.96
N ALA A 595 8.85 -2.25 -29.12
CA ALA A 595 7.97 -2.26 -30.29
C ALA A 595 8.71 -2.05 -31.62
N LYS A 596 9.78 -1.26 -31.62
CA LYS A 596 10.63 -1.04 -32.82
C LYS A 596 11.31 -2.31 -33.35
N GLY A 597 11.40 -3.36 -32.54
CA GLY A 597 11.94 -4.65 -32.94
C GLY A 597 10.98 -5.52 -33.73
N TYR A 598 9.70 -5.16 -33.86
CA TYR A 598 8.67 -5.91 -34.54
C TYR A 598 8.27 -5.26 -35.86
N GLU A 599 8.28 -6.04 -36.94
CA GLU A 599 7.77 -5.57 -38.24
C GLU A 599 6.25 -5.41 -38.19
N ASN A 600 5.74 -4.32 -38.74
CA ASN A 600 4.31 -4.01 -38.83
C ASN A 600 3.59 -3.93 -37.45
N PHE A 601 4.29 -3.48 -36.43
CA PHE A 601 3.70 -3.27 -35.12
C PHE A 601 2.57 -2.23 -35.18
N ASP A 602 1.40 -2.57 -34.61
CA ASP A 602 0.24 -1.67 -34.56
C ASP A 602 0.28 -0.79 -33.30
N TYR A 603 0.89 0.39 -33.43
CA TYR A 603 0.96 1.36 -32.36
C TYR A 603 -0.42 1.83 -31.87
N ALA A 604 -1.44 1.86 -32.74
CA ALA A 604 -2.78 2.27 -32.30
C ALA A 604 -3.36 1.24 -31.32
N THR A 605 -3.32 -0.04 -31.67
CA THR A 605 -3.73 -1.13 -30.74
C THR A 605 -2.91 -1.10 -29.46
N PHE A 606 -1.60 -0.88 -29.54
CA PHE A 606 -0.75 -0.79 -28.33
C PHE A 606 -1.18 0.33 -27.39
N PHE A 607 -1.34 1.56 -27.89
CA PHE A 607 -1.77 2.69 -27.05
C PHE A 607 -3.19 2.52 -26.50
N GLU A 608 -4.10 1.95 -27.28
CA GLU A 608 -5.46 1.64 -26.81
C GLU A 608 -5.45 0.61 -25.68
N VAL A 609 -4.64 -0.45 -25.77
CA VAL A 609 -4.49 -1.44 -24.68
C VAL A 609 -3.94 -0.78 -23.43
N TYR A 610 -2.90 0.05 -23.57
CA TYR A 610 -2.37 0.82 -22.45
C TYR A 610 -3.44 1.69 -21.79
N ALA A 611 -4.22 2.42 -22.57
CA ALA A 611 -5.29 3.27 -22.04
C ALA A 611 -6.40 2.48 -21.34
N ARG A 612 -6.70 1.25 -21.77
CA ARG A 612 -7.71 0.37 -21.16
C ARG A 612 -7.30 -0.22 -19.81
N ILE A 613 -6.04 -0.07 -19.39
CA ILE A 613 -5.60 -0.43 -18.01
C ILE A 613 -6.18 0.55 -16.99
N TRP A 614 -6.35 1.82 -17.35
CA TRP A 614 -6.52 2.94 -16.43
C TRP A 614 -7.92 3.55 -16.28
N PRO A 615 -9.03 2.98 -16.86
CA PRO A 615 -10.34 3.54 -16.55
C PRO A 615 -10.68 3.27 -15.09
N GLU A 616 -11.14 4.31 -14.44
CA GLU A 616 -11.59 4.34 -13.04
C GLU A 616 -12.90 5.11 -12.98
N LEU A 617 -13.75 4.75 -12.04
CA LEU A 617 -15.03 5.39 -11.81
C LEU A 617 -15.29 5.47 -10.31
N GLU A 618 -15.34 6.68 -9.75
CA GLU A 618 -15.54 6.94 -8.34
C GLU A 618 -16.55 8.04 -8.09
N PRO A 619 -17.26 8.02 -6.94
CA PRO A 619 -17.92 9.20 -6.41
C PRO A 619 -16.92 10.34 -6.16
N MET A 620 -17.41 11.59 -6.20
CA MET A 620 -16.57 12.80 -5.99
C MET A 620 -15.80 12.74 -4.65
N GLU A 621 -16.44 12.23 -3.61
CA GLU A 621 -15.88 12.12 -2.27
C GLU A 621 -14.69 11.16 -2.23
N VAL A 622 -14.77 10.05 -2.96
CA VAL A 622 -13.68 9.08 -3.10
C VAL A 622 -12.55 9.67 -3.92
N GLN A 623 -12.85 10.33 -5.02
CA GLN A 623 -11.83 11.01 -5.83
C GLN A 623 -11.04 12.04 -5.02
N GLN A 624 -11.69 12.79 -4.12
CA GLN A 624 -11.00 13.72 -3.21
C GLN A 624 -10.02 13.01 -2.28
N MET A 625 -10.35 11.80 -1.83
CA MET A 625 -9.45 10.99 -0.99
C MET A 625 -8.29 10.43 -1.82
N LEU A 626 -8.55 9.96 -3.04
CA LEU A 626 -7.54 9.39 -3.92
C LEU A 626 -6.52 10.42 -4.42
N LEU A 627 -6.80 11.72 -4.36
CA LEU A 627 -5.77 12.74 -4.59
C LEU A 627 -4.65 12.74 -3.52
N MET A 628 -4.83 12.02 -2.42
CA MET A 628 -3.80 11.80 -1.39
C MET A 628 -3.06 10.45 -1.57
N ASP A 629 -3.35 9.71 -2.63
CA ASP A 629 -2.62 8.49 -3.01
C ASP A 629 -1.33 8.82 -3.78
N SER A 630 -0.36 7.90 -3.77
CA SER A 630 0.88 8.03 -4.54
C SER A 630 0.67 7.90 -6.04
N HIS A 631 -0.46 7.34 -6.47
CA HIS A 631 -0.82 7.22 -7.89
C HIS A 631 -1.62 8.43 -8.36
N ALA A 632 -1.24 9.00 -9.49
CA ALA A 632 -2.06 9.99 -10.16
C ALA A 632 -3.36 9.35 -10.67
N PRO A 633 -4.49 10.10 -10.78
CA PRO A 633 -5.72 9.60 -11.37
C PRO A 633 -5.50 8.92 -12.73
N GLY A 634 -6.22 7.83 -13.00
CA GLY A 634 -5.99 6.96 -14.17
C GLY A 634 -6.06 7.68 -15.52
N TYR A 635 -6.95 8.68 -15.67
CA TYR A 635 -7.01 9.49 -16.89
C TYR A 635 -5.72 10.30 -17.12
N LEU A 636 -5.04 10.71 -16.05
CA LEU A 636 -3.73 11.39 -16.14
C LEU A 636 -2.60 10.40 -16.41
N ARG A 637 -2.63 9.21 -15.78
CA ARG A 637 -1.68 8.13 -16.09
C ARG A 637 -1.72 7.76 -17.57
N THR A 638 -2.88 7.85 -18.21
CA THR A 638 -3.02 7.67 -19.67
C THR A 638 -2.54 8.91 -20.42
N ASN A 639 -3.25 10.04 -20.29
CA ASN A 639 -3.09 11.19 -21.18
C ASN A 639 -1.71 11.84 -21.04
N VAL A 640 -1.25 12.07 -19.78
CA VAL A 640 0.05 12.71 -19.54
C VAL A 640 1.18 11.81 -20.03
N THR A 641 1.09 10.49 -19.83
CA THR A 641 2.17 9.59 -20.20
C THR A 641 2.30 9.48 -21.72
N VAL A 642 1.19 9.22 -22.46
CA VAL A 642 1.28 9.02 -23.91
C VAL A 642 1.71 10.27 -24.68
N GLN A 643 1.34 11.47 -24.22
CA GLN A 643 1.71 12.74 -24.86
C GLN A 643 3.21 13.06 -24.81
N GLN A 644 4.01 12.30 -24.06
CA GLN A 644 5.46 12.50 -24.01
C GLN A 644 6.19 11.90 -25.22
N PHE A 645 5.55 11.01 -25.97
CA PHE A 645 6.19 10.16 -26.99
C PHE A 645 5.79 10.51 -28.41
N GLN A 646 6.78 10.66 -29.31
CA GLN A 646 6.55 11.01 -30.71
C GLN A 646 5.70 9.95 -31.43
N GLU A 647 5.85 8.67 -31.09
CA GLU A 647 5.10 7.57 -31.66
C GLU A 647 3.58 7.76 -31.50
N PHE A 648 3.12 8.39 -30.40
CA PHE A 648 1.71 8.74 -30.19
C PHE A 648 1.23 9.78 -31.21
N TYR A 649 2.03 10.83 -31.43
CA TYR A 649 1.70 11.90 -32.39
C TYR A 649 1.64 11.36 -33.81
N ASP A 650 2.60 10.51 -34.18
CA ASP A 650 2.69 9.92 -35.53
C ASP A 650 1.51 8.94 -35.76
N THR A 651 1.07 8.22 -34.71
CA THR A 651 -0.02 7.23 -34.83
C THR A 651 -1.38 7.90 -34.98
N PHE A 652 -1.66 8.93 -34.17
CA PHE A 652 -2.98 9.55 -34.14
C PHE A 652 -3.01 10.91 -34.86
N GLU A 653 -1.93 11.29 -35.56
CA GLU A 653 -1.79 12.56 -36.28
C GLU A 653 -2.11 13.79 -35.40
N VAL A 654 -1.64 13.80 -34.15
CA VAL A 654 -1.83 14.90 -33.20
C VAL A 654 -0.96 16.08 -33.62
N VAL A 655 -1.56 17.27 -33.71
CA VAL A 655 -0.88 18.50 -34.16
C VAL A 655 -1.13 19.65 -33.19
N GLU A 656 -0.39 20.73 -33.34
CA GLU A 656 -0.58 21.94 -32.54
C GLU A 656 -2.04 22.45 -32.63
N GLY A 657 -2.65 22.65 -31.47
CA GLY A 657 -4.06 23.02 -31.30
C GLY A 657 -4.95 21.88 -30.85
N ASP A 658 -4.53 20.61 -30.97
CA ASP A 658 -5.24 19.46 -30.41
C ASP A 658 -5.03 19.40 -28.88
N GLY A 659 -6.01 18.87 -28.13
CA GLY A 659 -5.97 18.79 -26.64
C GLY A 659 -4.85 17.92 -26.10
N MET A 660 -4.40 16.90 -26.88
CA MET A 660 -3.27 16.02 -26.52
C MET A 660 -1.91 16.58 -26.96
N TYR A 661 -1.87 17.74 -27.62
CA TYR A 661 -0.59 18.27 -28.10
C TYR A 661 0.25 18.85 -26.97
N LEU A 662 1.48 18.39 -26.87
CA LEU A 662 2.54 18.98 -26.03
C LEU A 662 3.77 19.25 -26.91
N ALA A 663 4.22 20.50 -26.89
CA ALA A 663 5.40 20.91 -27.68
C ALA A 663 6.63 20.06 -27.29
N PRO A 664 7.47 19.64 -28.26
CA PRO A 664 8.57 18.69 -28.00
C PRO A 664 9.50 19.12 -26.87
N GLU A 665 9.80 20.42 -26.73
CA GLU A 665 10.68 20.99 -25.71
C GLU A 665 10.06 20.96 -24.29
N ARG A 666 8.77 20.70 -24.18
CA ARG A 666 8.03 20.56 -22.91
C ARG A 666 7.84 19.10 -22.48
N ARG A 667 8.17 18.16 -23.35
CA ARG A 667 7.99 16.73 -23.06
C ARG A 667 8.94 16.27 -21.98
N LEU A 668 8.44 15.44 -21.11
CA LEU A 668 9.17 14.91 -19.95
C LEU A 668 10.05 13.73 -20.40
N THR A 669 11.28 13.71 -19.92
CA THR A 669 12.22 12.61 -20.16
C THR A 669 13.02 12.38 -18.89
N VAL A 670 12.99 11.17 -18.35
CA VAL A 670 13.78 10.79 -17.17
C VAL A 670 14.85 9.79 -17.58
N TRP A 671 14.48 8.71 -18.22
CA TRP A 671 15.35 7.59 -18.63
C TRP A 671 15.55 7.48 -20.14
#